data_9583fbaf8d5880b050d877f3ff626b9f
#
_entry.id   9583fbaf8d5880b050d877f3ff626b9f
#
_cell.length_a   1.000
_cell.length_b   1.000
_cell.length_c   1.000
_cell.angle_alpha   90.00
_cell.angle_beta   90.00
_cell.angle_gamma   90.00
#
_symmetry.space_group_name_H-M   'P 1'
#
loop_
_entity.id
_entity.type
_entity.pdbx_description
1 polymer ?
#
loop_
_entity_poly.entity_id
_entity_poly.type
_entity_poly.pdbx_seq_one_letter_code
_entity_poly.pdbx_strand_id
1 'polypeptide(L)'
;MRYVAGVALLAGVYYGAGRLSLALQYTGPVAAIWLPSGIGAATLYFFGLRWFPGVLIGDLALADTSQPLGTVLGTTTGNMVEIVVMAVLLRRLLGPGGRIDRLPQIGLMLAAIIAGSTISATFATLASRAGDVIAGSDVPEFWRSWFLADATGSLVVIPLIFAWSRGPSRVWRGKGAVEGALMVGSVVGLSALALSGDLLLTYIVLPALIWGVLRFGMQGGTLAVAAATVMTVAITAADMGPFVMHSITEATLGTQLYIAVAALSTLCLAAIEAERRRVGSEVLRLADEQAALRRVATIVARQPTPSELFAAVGEEVGRVLRADLTNVMRYDAGDAATVVAGWSRRGNHVPVGTELTLEGDSVSALVLHSGAAARMDTYFDAPGGLASQLRDLGVRSAVGAPILAEDRLWGVVIAATTRARILPPDSETRITEFTELVATAIANAHSRQELMASRARVVTAGDEARRRIERNLHDGAQQRLVSLGLQLRATATTVPPDMHEVADGLSDTATGINDVLEELREISRGLHPAILSTAGLARALAALARRSAVPVELEVTIAERLPEPVEVAAYFVASEALANVAKHARATRVRLSASERDGIVELGVSDDGVGGADPQGSGIVGLRDRVEAMGGRLHVTSPPGQGTTLLARLPAAGLSR
;
A
#
# COMPACT_ATOMS: atom_id res chain seq x y z
N MET A 1 -12.39 -2.58 -51.60
CA MET A 1 -11.19 -1.76 -51.91
C MET A 1 -10.06 -1.92 -50.90
N ARG A 2 -10.25 -1.71 -49.58
CA ARG A 2 -9.15 -1.76 -48.57
C ARG A 2 -8.43 -3.12 -48.51
N TYR A 3 -9.15 -4.24 -48.65
CA TYR A 3 -8.56 -5.58 -48.63
C TYR A 3 -7.66 -5.84 -49.86
N VAL A 4 -8.14 -5.54 -51.05
CA VAL A 4 -7.38 -5.71 -52.31
C VAL A 4 -6.11 -4.85 -52.30
N ALA A 5 -6.22 -3.59 -51.87
CA ALA A 5 -5.06 -2.70 -51.73
C ALA A 5 -4.03 -3.27 -50.71
N GLY A 6 -4.49 -3.85 -49.61
CA GLY A 6 -3.62 -4.47 -48.63
C GLY A 6 -2.93 -5.73 -49.15
N VAL A 7 -3.64 -6.60 -49.88
CA VAL A 7 -3.06 -7.79 -50.56
C VAL A 7 -1.99 -7.36 -51.58
N ALA A 8 -2.27 -6.33 -52.39
CA ALA A 8 -1.31 -5.79 -53.35
C ALA A 8 -0.07 -5.19 -52.64
N LEU A 9 -0.27 -4.47 -51.54
CA LEU A 9 0.83 -3.93 -50.75
C LEU A 9 1.71 -5.05 -50.18
N LEU A 10 1.09 -6.09 -49.58
CA LEU A 10 1.83 -7.24 -49.07
C LEU A 10 2.60 -7.96 -50.16
N ALA A 11 1.99 -8.20 -51.31
CA ALA A 11 2.67 -8.80 -52.46
C ALA A 11 3.87 -7.96 -52.93
N GLY A 12 3.71 -6.63 -52.97
CA GLY A 12 4.80 -5.71 -53.33
C GLY A 12 5.95 -5.71 -52.29
N VAL A 13 5.63 -5.72 -50.98
CA VAL A 13 6.63 -5.78 -49.91
C VAL A 13 7.36 -7.13 -49.91
N TYR A 14 6.62 -8.23 -50.09
CA TYR A 14 7.19 -9.58 -50.19
C TYR A 14 8.11 -9.70 -51.39
N TYR A 15 7.66 -9.25 -52.58
CA TYR A 15 8.46 -9.21 -53.80
C TYR A 15 9.70 -8.34 -53.65
N GLY A 16 9.58 -7.14 -53.10
CA GLY A 16 10.70 -6.23 -52.88
C GLY A 16 11.75 -6.83 -51.94
N ALA A 17 11.31 -7.49 -50.85
CA ALA A 17 12.19 -8.19 -49.91
C ALA A 17 12.90 -9.38 -50.61
N GLY A 18 12.19 -10.13 -51.44
CA GLY A 18 12.79 -11.22 -52.20
C GLY A 18 13.81 -10.71 -53.22
N ARG A 19 13.50 -9.62 -53.95
CA ARG A 19 14.47 -8.97 -54.87
C ARG A 19 15.70 -8.48 -54.13
N LEU A 20 15.55 -7.94 -52.92
CA LEU A 20 16.67 -7.54 -52.09
C LEU A 20 17.50 -8.76 -51.66
N SER A 21 16.86 -9.84 -51.24
CA SER A 21 17.55 -11.10 -50.86
C SER A 21 18.35 -11.69 -52.03
N LEU A 22 17.77 -11.65 -53.26
CA LEU A 22 18.45 -12.11 -54.49
C LEU A 22 19.56 -11.15 -54.95
N ALA A 23 19.39 -9.83 -54.79
CA ALA A 23 20.44 -8.85 -55.13
C ALA A 23 21.66 -8.94 -54.18
N LEU A 24 21.48 -9.51 -53.01
CA LEU A 24 22.52 -9.80 -52.03
C LEU A 24 22.97 -11.29 -52.10
N GLN A 25 22.70 -11.96 -53.21
CA GLN A 25 23.08 -13.33 -53.43
C GLN A 25 24.58 -13.39 -53.82
N TYR A 26 25.30 -14.28 -53.18
CA TYR A 26 26.63 -14.68 -53.62
C TYR A 26 26.47 -15.59 -54.83
N THR A 27 27.52 -15.85 -55.55
CA THR A 27 27.50 -16.77 -56.70
C THR A 27 27.04 -18.17 -56.24
N GLY A 28 25.77 -18.55 -56.55
CA GLY A 28 25.19 -19.84 -56.21
C GLY A 28 23.67 -19.82 -56.32
N PRO A 29 22.99 -20.97 -56.26
CA PRO A 29 21.53 -21.06 -56.46
C PRO A 29 20.68 -20.61 -55.26
N VAL A 30 21.32 -20.34 -54.08
CA VAL A 30 20.58 -19.99 -52.84
C VAL A 30 21.00 -18.62 -52.34
N ALA A 31 20.04 -17.80 -51.93
CA ALA A 31 20.29 -16.49 -51.31
C ALA A 31 21.00 -16.67 -49.94
N ALA A 32 21.87 -15.71 -49.57
CA ALA A 32 22.53 -15.73 -48.25
C ALA A 32 21.53 -15.60 -47.09
N ILE A 33 20.45 -14.84 -47.28
CA ILE A 33 19.38 -14.65 -46.32
C ILE A 33 18.04 -14.47 -47.09
N TRP A 34 16.98 -15.10 -46.60
CA TRP A 34 15.67 -15.03 -47.24
C TRP A 34 14.68 -14.29 -46.35
N LEU A 35 14.53 -12.98 -46.55
CA LEU A 35 13.69 -12.09 -45.76
C LEU A 35 12.17 -12.33 -45.92
N PRO A 36 11.66 -12.75 -47.12
CA PRO A 36 10.23 -12.91 -47.35
C PRO A 36 9.52 -13.86 -46.42
N SER A 37 10.14 -14.99 -46.00
CA SER A 37 9.53 -15.96 -45.07
C SER A 37 9.13 -15.31 -43.77
N GLY A 38 10.03 -14.50 -43.18
CA GLY A 38 9.74 -13.75 -41.95
C GLY A 38 8.64 -12.71 -42.09
N ILE A 39 8.61 -11.98 -43.21
CA ILE A 39 7.56 -11.00 -43.53
C ILE A 39 6.20 -11.68 -43.68
N GLY A 40 6.14 -12.75 -44.46
CA GLY A 40 4.94 -13.55 -44.67
C GLY A 40 4.39 -14.10 -43.35
N ALA A 41 5.23 -14.79 -42.59
CA ALA A 41 4.85 -15.39 -41.31
C ALA A 41 4.35 -14.35 -40.28
N ALA A 42 5.07 -13.24 -40.10
CA ALA A 42 4.65 -12.17 -39.21
C ALA A 42 3.34 -11.49 -39.66
N THR A 43 3.16 -11.29 -40.99
CA THR A 43 1.92 -10.71 -41.50
C THR A 43 0.73 -11.62 -41.28
N LEU A 44 0.87 -12.93 -41.60
CA LEU A 44 -0.20 -13.91 -41.34
C LEU A 44 -0.48 -14.09 -39.84
N TYR A 45 0.53 -13.95 -39.00
CA TYR A 45 0.34 -13.96 -37.53
C TYR A 45 -0.56 -12.79 -37.07
N PHE A 46 -0.26 -11.56 -37.45
CA PHE A 46 -1.00 -10.39 -36.96
C PHE A 46 -2.37 -10.23 -37.59
N PHE A 47 -2.45 -10.42 -38.91
CA PHE A 47 -3.64 -10.10 -39.70
C PHE A 47 -4.48 -11.32 -40.10
N GLY A 48 -3.96 -12.53 -39.90
CA GLY A 48 -4.64 -13.79 -40.18
C GLY A 48 -4.43 -14.33 -41.57
N LEU A 49 -4.79 -15.62 -41.76
CA LEU A 49 -4.59 -16.36 -43.04
C LEU A 49 -5.31 -15.77 -44.25
N ARG A 50 -6.27 -14.87 -44.06
CA ARG A 50 -6.95 -14.16 -45.16
C ARG A 50 -5.98 -13.35 -46.05
N TRP A 51 -4.78 -13.01 -45.54
CA TRP A 51 -3.76 -12.27 -46.25
C TRP A 51 -2.81 -13.17 -47.07
N PHE A 52 -2.98 -14.49 -46.99
CA PHE A 52 -2.23 -15.49 -47.74
C PHE A 52 -2.13 -15.18 -49.27
N PRO A 53 -3.18 -14.71 -49.98
CA PRO A 53 -3.05 -14.39 -51.39
C PRO A 53 -1.96 -13.38 -51.71
N GLY A 54 -1.68 -12.41 -50.80
CA GLY A 54 -0.61 -11.43 -51.01
C GLY A 54 0.79 -12.07 -50.97
N VAL A 55 0.98 -13.03 -50.05
CA VAL A 55 2.24 -13.80 -49.97
C VAL A 55 2.44 -14.64 -51.22
N LEU A 56 1.40 -15.39 -51.65
CA LEU A 56 1.44 -16.24 -52.83
C LEU A 56 1.76 -15.45 -54.12
N ILE A 57 1.08 -14.30 -54.33
CA ILE A 57 1.33 -13.44 -55.49
C ILE A 57 2.77 -12.92 -55.49
N GLY A 58 3.27 -12.49 -54.29
CA GLY A 58 4.64 -12.00 -54.15
C GLY A 58 5.69 -13.08 -54.47
N ASP A 59 5.46 -14.31 -54.00
CA ASP A 59 6.37 -15.45 -54.23
C ASP A 59 6.37 -15.89 -55.72
N LEU A 60 5.19 -16.03 -56.32
CA LEU A 60 5.08 -16.34 -57.72
C LEU A 60 5.72 -15.28 -58.65
N ALA A 61 5.69 -14.01 -58.24
CA ALA A 61 6.38 -12.93 -58.97
C ALA A 61 7.91 -13.01 -58.88
N LEU A 62 8.46 -13.74 -57.87
CA LEU A 62 9.90 -14.03 -57.70
C LEU A 62 10.35 -15.31 -58.40
N ALA A 63 9.40 -16.12 -58.90
CA ALA A 63 9.69 -17.42 -59.48
C ALA A 63 10.65 -17.31 -60.69
N ASP A 64 11.70 -18.14 -60.70
CA ASP A 64 12.62 -18.23 -61.80
C ASP A 64 12.03 -19.10 -62.91
N THR A 65 11.50 -18.44 -63.94
CA THR A 65 10.85 -19.07 -65.09
C THR A 65 11.82 -19.85 -66.01
N SER A 66 13.11 -19.78 -65.74
CA SER A 66 14.12 -20.59 -66.49
C SER A 66 14.19 -22.04 -66.00
N GLN A 67 13.67 -22.31 -64.79
CA GLN A 67 13.65 -23.63 -64.19
C GLN A 67 12.45 -24.48 -64.63
N PRO A 68 12.52 -25.83 -64.52
CA PRO A 68 11.40 -26.71 -64.76
C PRO A 68 10.18 -26.34 -63.95
N LEU A 69 8.97 -26.33 -64.53
CA LEU A 69 7.74 -25.95 -63.88
C LEU A 69 7.48 -26.73 -62.56
N GLY A 70 7.84 -28.01 -62.54
CA GLY A 70 7.74 -28.84 -61.34
C GLY A 70 8.61 -28.34 -60.20
N THR A 71 9.81 -27.85 -60.47
CA THR A 71 10.72 -27.25 -59.49
C THR A 71 10.14 -25.97 -58.95
N VAL A 72 9.66 -25.07 -59.84
CA VAL A 72 9.04 -23.80 -59.42
C VAL A 72 7.82 -24.05 -58.54
N LEU A 73 6.90 -24.92 -58.95
CA LEU A 73 5.72 -25.24 -58.16
C LEU A 73 6.07 -25.90 -56.80
N GLY A 74 7.08 -26.76 -56.77
CA GLY A 74 7.53 -27.42 -55.54
C GLY A 74 8.17 -26.45 -54.55
N THR A 75 9.04 -25.55 -55.00
CA THR A 75 9.67 -24.51 -54.16
C THR A 75 8.65 -23.51 -53.63
N THR A 76 7.75 -23.00 -54.50
CA THR A 76 6.64 -22.11 -54.08
C THR A 76 5.73 -22.81 -53.06
N THR A 77 5.40 -24.09 -53.26
CA THR A 77 4.59 -24.85 -52.31
C THR A 77 5.31 -24.95 -50.96
N GLY A 78 6.59 -25.25 -50.96
CA GLY A 78 7.42 -25.31 -49.75
C GLY A 78 7.40 -23.98 -48.97
N ASN A 79 7.64 -22.86 -49.62
CA ASN A 79 7.58 -21.51 -49.05
C ASN A 79 6.20 -21.20 -48.45
N MET A 80 5.13 -21.54 -49.19
CA MET A 80 3.77 -21.28 -48.69
C MET A 80 3.41 -22.10 -47.46
N VAL A 81 3.77 -23.39 -47.44
CA VAL A 81 3.55 -24.26 -46.28
C VAL A 81 4.37 -23.81 -45.08
N GLU A 82 5.66 -23.46 -45.28
CA GLU A 82 6.52 -22.87 -44.28
C GLU A 82 5.85 -21.68 -43.61
N ILE A 83 5.47 -20.67 -44.37
CA ILE A 83 4.92 -19.40 -43.86
C ILE A 83 3.61 -19.63 -43.09
N VAL A 84 2.74 -20.51 -43.58
CA VAL A 84 1.48 -20.85 -42.91
C VAL A 84 1.75 -21.61 -41.62
N VAL A 85 2.61 -22.64 -41.64
CA VAL A 85 2.97 -23.41 -40.45
C VAL A 85 3.61 -22.51 -39.41
N MET A 86 4.56 -21.68 -39.79
CA MET A 86 5.24 -20.74 -38.88
C MET A 86 4.24 -19.76 -38.27
N ALA A 87 3.36 -19.15 -39.05
CA ALA A 87 2.34 -18.24 -38.55
C ALA A 87 1.34 -18.89 -37.60
N VAL A 88 0.92 -20.13 -37.91
CA VAL A 88 0.00 -20.91 -37.03
C VAL A 88 0.69 -21.32 -35.73
N LEU A 89 1.93 -21.78 -35.78
CA LEU A 89 2.71 -22.14 -34.60
C LEU A 89 2.95 -20.90 -33.72
N LEU A 90 3.37 -19.79 -34.30
CA LEU A 90 3.53 -18.53 -33.57
C LEU A 90 2.23 -18.10 -32.87
N ARG A 91 1.08 -18.21 -33.54
CA ARG A 91 -0.23 -17.88 -32.96
C ARG A 91 -0.62 -18.83 -31.81
N ARG A 92 -0.36 -20.12 -31.97
CA ARG A 92 -0.68 -21.11 -30.93
C ARG A 92 0.24 -21.00 -29.71
N LEU A 93 1.51 -20.76 -29.95
CA LEU A 93 2.56 -20.78 -28.90
C LEU A 93 2.66 -19.44 -28.16
N LEU A 94 2.52 -18.30 -28.87
CA LEU A 94 2.65 -16.97 -28.28
C LEU A 94 1.29 -16.30 -28.00
N GLY A 95 0.19 -16.84 -28.49
CA GLY A 95 -1.14 -16.26 -28.39
C GLY A 95 -1.39 -15.06 -29.32
N PRO A 96 -2.62 -14.58 -29.44
CA PRO A 96 -2.96 -13.40 -30.23
C PRO A 96 -2.38 -12.13 -29.57
N GLY A 97 -1.52 -11.41 -30.29
CA GLY A 97 -0.83 -10.22 -29.78
C GLY A 97 0.33 -10.53 -28.83
N GLY A 98 0.93 -11.73 -28.94
CA GLY A 98 2.07 -12.19 -28.16
C GLY A 98 3.25 -11.21 -28.19
N ARG A 99 4.03 -11.25 -27.12
CA ARG A 99 5.27 -10.47 -26.96
C ARG A 99 6.46 -11.44 -26.99
N ILE A 100 7.60 -10.93 -27.42
CA ILE A 100 8.86 -11.70 -27.39
C ILE A 100 9.78 -10.99 -26.39
N ASP A 101 9.32 -10.85 -25.13
CA ASP A 101 10.03 -10.14 -24.08
C ASP A 101 10.49 -11.06 -22.93
N ARG A 102 10.45 -12.39 -23.16
CA ARG A 102 10.93 -13.42 -22.24
C ARG A 102 11.66 -14.53 -22.95
N LEU A 103 12.65 -15.14 -22.28
CA LEU A 103 13.43 -16.24 -22.86
C LEU A 103 12.58 -17.42 -23.36
N PRO A 104 11.56 -17.93 -22.65
CA PRO A 104 10.72 -19.01 -23.16
C PRO A 104 10.01 -18.65 -24.49
N GLN A 105 9.61 -17.39 -24.65
CA GLN A 105 8.94 -16.93 -25.88
C GLN A 105 9.90 -16.90 -27.07
N ILE A 106 11.17 -16.56 -26.84
CA ILE A 106 12.23 -16.67 -27.87
C ILE A 106 12.39 -18.13 -28.27
N GLY A 107 12.46 -19.06 -27.31
CA GLY A 107 12.54 -20.50 -27.57
C GLY A 107 11.36 -21.01 -28.41
N LEU A 108 10.13 -20.58 -28.08
CA LEU A 108 8.93 -20.96 -28.84
C LEU A 108 8.94 -20.36 -30.26
N MET A 109 9.41 -19.14 -30.43
CA MET A 109 9.60 -18.53 -31.74
C MET A 109 10.64 -19.28 -32.58
N LEU A 110 11.77 -19.64 -31.98
CA LEU A 110 12.79 -20.45 -32.64
C LEU A 110 12.26 -21.80 -33.09
N ALA A 111 11.47 -22.48 -32.24
CA ALA A 111 10.84 -23.74 -32.60
C ALA A 111 9.92 -23.59 -33.81
N ALA A 112 9.15 -22.50 -33.91
CA ALA A 112 8.29 -22.23 -35.06
C ALA A 112 9.12 -21.94 -36.32
N ILE A 113 10.22 -21.19 -36.20
CA ILE A 113 11.14 -20.90 -37.33
C ILE A 113 11.79 -22.20 -37.82
N ILE A 114 12.37 -22.99 -36.92
CA ILE A 114 13.03 -24.28 -37.28
C ILE A 114 12.04 -25.20 -37.99
N ALA A 115 10.81 -25.35 -37.44
CA ALA A 115 9.82 -26.23 -38.06
C ALA A 115 9.42 -25.77 -39.47
N GLY A 116 9.18 -24.46 -39.66
CA GLY A 116 8.84 -23.89 -40.93
C GLY A 116 9.95 -24.02 -41.96
N SER A 117 11.17 -23.58 -41.60
CA SER A 117 12.33 -23.60 -42.52
C SER A 117 12.78 -25.03 -42.89
N THR A 118 12.59 -26.03 -41.97
CA THR A 118 12.76 -27.44 -42.31
C THR A 118 11.85 -27.90 -43.43
N ILE A 119 10.59 -27.48 -43.39
CA ILE A 119 9.58 -27.81 -44.40
C ILE A 119 10.00 -27.22 -45.75
N SER A 120 10.26 -25.90 -45.79
CA SER A 120 10.65 -25.20 -47.01
C SER A 120 11.91 -25.84 -47.65
N ALA A 121 12.97 -26.01 -46.88
CA ALA A 121 14.22 -26.61 -47.35
C ALA A 121 14.02 -28.04 -47.90
N THR A 122 13.14 -28.81 -47.30
CA THR A 122 12.85 -30.18 -47.75
C THR A 122 12.07 -30.16 -49.08
N PHE A 123 11.02 -29.33 -49.20
CA PHE A 123 10.29 -29.20 -50.44
C PHE A 123 11.18 -28.66 -51.58
N ALA A 124 11.95 -27.62 -51.30
CA ALA A 124 12.87 -27.03 -52.31
C ALA A 124 13.89 -28.03 -52.80
N THR A 125 14.49 -28.80 -51.88
CA THR A 125 15.49 -29.82 -52.20
C THR A 125 14.89 -30.96 -53.04
N LEU A 126 13.74 -31.49 -52.62
CA LEU A 126 13.06 -32.56 -53.36
C LEU A 126 12.65 -32.11 -54.77
N ALA A 127 12.09 -30.91 -54.87
CA ALA A 127 11.65 -30.35 -56.16
C ALA A 127 12.84 -30.07 -57.09
N SER A 128 13.95 -29.52 -56.59
CA SER A 128 15.16 -29.24 -57.37
C SER A 128 15.87 -30.52 -57.81
N ARG A 129 15.84 -31.57 -56.96
CA ARG A 129 16.41 -32.87 -57.34
C ARG A 129 15.54 -33.59 -58.39
N ALA A 130 14.21 -33.55 -58.25
CA ALA A 130 13.28 -34.14 -59.22
C ALA A 130 13.32 -33.43 -60.60
N GLY A 131 13.65 -32.13 -60.61
CA GLY A 131 13.80 -31.33 -61.84
C GLY A 131 15.24 -31.36 -62.42
N ASP A 132 16.14 -32.20 -61.88
CA ASP A 132 17.55 -32.28 -62.28
C ASP A 132 18.29 -30.92 -62.22
N VAL A 133 17.87 -30.02 -61.33
CA VAL A 133 18.51 -28.71 -61.09
C VAL A 133 19.74 -28.85 -60.23
N ILE A 134 19.76 -29.85 -59.32
CA ILE A 134 20.91 -30.13 -58.46
C ILE A 134 21.36 -31.58 -58.58
N ALA A 135 22.67 -31.84 -58.47
CA ALA A 135 23.21 -33.18 -58.46
C ALA A 135 22.90 -33.91 -57.14
N GLY A 136 22.89 -35.24 -57.16
CA GLY A 136 22.64 -36.02 -55.92
C GLY A 136 23.69 -35.79 -54.84
N SER A 137 24.96 -35.52 -55.20
CA SER A 137 26.05 -35.14 -54.31
C SER A 137 25.78 -33.85 -53.50
N ASP A 138 25.06 -32.90 -54.11
CA ASP A 138 24.91 -31.53 -53.61
C ASP A 138 23.65 -31.37 -52.74
N VAL A 139 22.82 -32.41 -52.62
CA VAL A 139 21.56 -32.42 -51.85
C VAL A 139 21.77 -31.97 -50.40
N PRO A 140 22.74 -32.49 -49.61
CA PRO A 140 22.88 -32.06 -48.19
C PRO A 140 23.30 -30.58 -48.07
N GLU A 141 24.12 -30.10 -48.98
CA GLU A 141 24.62 -28.75 -49.00
C GLU A 141 23.52 -27.75 -49.40
N PHE A 142 22.77 -28.06 -50.42
CA PHE A 142 21.62 -27.29 -50.87
C PHE A 142 20.55 -27.18 -49.78
N TRP A 143 20.17 -28.30 -49.17
CA TRP A 143 19.21 -28.34 -48.07
C TRP A 143 19.66 -27.45 -46.89
N ARG A 144 20.91 -27.60 -46.46
CA ARG A 144 21.48 -26.79 -45.36
C ARG A 144 21.48 -25.31 -45.66
N SER A 145 21.92 -24.92 -46.86
CA SER A 145 22.00 -23.52 -47.28
C SER A 145 20.61 -22.90 -47.37
N TRP A 146 19.60 -23.63 -47.91
CA TRP A 146 18.22 -23.19 -47.96
C TRP A 146 17.63 -23.02 -46.59
N PHE A 147 17.75 -24.04 -45.74
CA PHE A 147 17.28 -24.00 -44.35
C PHE A 147 17.86 -22.80 -43.56
N LEU A 148 19.15 -22.56 -43.65
CA LEU A 148 19.80 -21.45 -42.96
C LEU A 148 19.38 -20.08 -43.52
N ALA A 149 19.17 -19.95 -44.81
CA ALA A 149 18.68 -18.70 -45.44
C ALA A 149 17.32 -18.29 -44.92
N ASP A 150 16.36 -19.24 -44.91
CA ASP A 150 15.01 -19.03 -44.41
C ASP A 150 15.00 -18.78 -42.88
N ALA A 151 15.75 -19.60 -42.14
CA ALA A 151 15.80 -19.49 -40.66
C ALA A 151 16.44 -18.18 -40.19
N THR A 152 17.55 -17.74 -40.79
CA THR A 152 18.23 -16.49 -40.44
C THR A 152 17.39 -15.27 -40.86
N GLY A 153 16.75 -15.31 -42.06
CA GLY A 153 15.84 -14.27 -42.49
C GLY A 153 14.68 -14.09 -41.55
N SER A 154 14.05 -15.20 -41.19
CA SER A 154 12.93 -15.20 -40.22
C SER A 154 13.36 -14.77 -38.83
N LEU A 155 14.56 -15.16 -38.37
CA LEU A 155 15.12 -14.79 -37.06
C LEU A 155 15.38 -13.28 -36.94
N VAL A 156 15.71 -12.60 -38.03
CA VAL A 156 15.89 -11.14 -38.06
C VAL A 156 14.56 -10.41 -38.20
N VAL A 157 13.71 -10.86 -39.14
CA VAL A 157 12.51 -10.13 -39.54
C VAL A 157 11.35 -10.28 -38.55
N ILE A 158 11.10 -11.49 -38.04
CA ILE A 158 9.97 -11.73 -37.15
C ILE A 158 10.09 -10.89 -35.86
N PRO A 159 11.21 -10.91 -35.10
CA PRO A 159 11.36 -10.08 -33.90
C PRO A 159 11.30 -8.59 -34.21
N LEU A 160 11.83 -8.15 -35.33
CA LEU A 160 11.75 -6.75 -35.76
C LEU A 160 10.29 -6.30 -35.91
N ILE A 161 9.50 -7.05 -36.69
CA ILE A 161 8.07 -6.74 -36.89
C ILE A 161 7.31 -6.79 -35.56
N PHE A 162 7.55 -7.79 -34.71
CA PHE A 162 6.92 -7.91 -33.40
C PHE A 162 7.26 -6.73 -32.48
N ALA A 163 8.52 -6.32 -32.41
CA ALA A 163 8.95 -5.21 -31.56
C ALA A 163 8.35 -3.86 -31.99
N TRP A 164 8.13 -3.67 -33.31
CA TRP A 164 7.63 -2.42 -33.89
C TRP A 164 6.13 -2.41 -34.21
N SER A 165 5.43 -3.53 -34.04
CA SER A 165 3.98 -3.66 -34.35
C SER A 165 3.07 -2.69 -33.60
N ARG A 166 3.49 -2.22 -32.42
CA ARG A 166 2.76 -1.23 -31.60
C ARG A 166 3.25 0.20 -31.78
N GLY A 167 4.07 0.44 -32.79
CA GLY A 167 4.71 1.72 -33.03
C GLY A 167 5.91 2.01 -32.12
N PRO A 168 6.61 3.12 -32.36
CA PRO A 168 7.79 3.48 -31.60
C PRO A 168 7.44 3.84 -30.14
N SER A 169 8.21 3.32 -29.19
CA SER A 169 8.09 3.67 -27.78
C SER A 169 8.45 5.14 -27.52
N ARG A 170 8.08 5.67 -26.35
CA ARG A 170 8.38 7.08 -25.99
C ARG A 170 9.87 7.42 -26.02
N VAL A 171 10.73 6.42 -25.82
CA VAL A 171 12.20 6.58 -25.87
C VAL A 171 12.70 7.03 -27.25
N TRP A 172 11.97 6.74 -28.34
CA TRP A 172 12.29 7.15 -29.71
C TRP A 172 11.86 8.56 -30.09
N ARG A 173 11.40 9.38 -29.12
CA ARG A 173 10.92 10.74 -29.40
C ARG A 173 11.95 11.81 -29.01
N GLY A 174 12.00 12.91 -29.73
CA GLY A 174 12.90 14.03 -29.45
C GLY A 174 14.37 13.62 -29.46
N LYS A 175 15.08 13.85 -28.36
CA LYS A 175 16.51 13.49 -28.21
C LYS A 175 16.77 12.00 -28.41
N GLY A 176 15.81 11.13 -28.07
CA GLY A 176 15.94 9.69 -28.24
C GLY A 176 15.96 9.25 -29.72
N ALA A 177 15.32 9.99 -30.62
CA ALA A 177 15.40 9.71 -32.06
C ALA A 177 16.83 9.96 -32.60
N VAL A 178 17.46 11.06 -32.15
CA VAL A 178 18.85 11.38 -32.52
C VAL A 178 19.81 10.31 -31.99
N GLU A 179 19.63 9.91 -30.72
CA GLU A 179 20.43 8.85 -30.09
C GLU A 179 20.25 7.50 -30.80
N GLY A 180 19.00 7.19 -31.24
CA GLY A 180 18.71 6.01 -32.05
C GLY A 180 19.39 6.03 -33.42
N ALA A 181 19.42 7.18 -34.09
CA ALA A 181 20.14 7.35 -35.33
C ALA A 181 21.66 7.19 -35.15
N LEU A 182 22.22 7.73 -34.07
CA LEU A 182 23.63 7.53 -33.71
C LEU A 182 23.95 6.05 -33.41
N MET A 183 23.05 5.35 -32.75
CA MET A 183 23.17 3.91 -32.48
C MET A 183 23.21 3.12 -33.80
N VAL A 184 22.26 3.36 -34.70
CA VAL A 184 22.25 2.70 -36.02
C VAL A 184 23.49 3.07 -36.82
N GLY A 185 23.90 4.34 -36.83
CA GLY A 185 25.13 4.79 -37.48
C GLY A 185 26.40 4.10 -36.91
N SER A 186 26.44 3.90 -35.58
CA SER A 186 27.52 3.16 -34.93
C SER A 186 27.54 1.68 -35.36
N VAL A 187 26.37 1.03 -35.42
CA VAL A 187 26.26 -0.36 -35.90
C VAL A 187 26.77 -0.46 -37.34
N VAL A 188 26.28 0.42 -38.23
CA VAL A 188 26.71 0.45 -39.63
C VAL A 188 28.21 0.71 -39.76
N GLY A 189 28.74 1.72 -39.07
CA GLY A 189 30.15 2.09 -39.12
C GLY A 189 31.07 1.00 -38.56
N LEU A 190 30.70 0.40 -37.42
CA LEU A 190 31.46 -0.69 -36.82
C LEU A 190 31.38 -1.97 -37.66
N SER A 191 30.23 -2.28 -38.25
CA SER A 191 30.07 -3.41 -39.18
C SER A 191 30.94 -3.20 -40.42
N ALA A 192 30.92 -1.98 -41.02
CA ALA A 192 31.78 -1.67 -42.14
C ALA A 192 33.28 -1.81 -41.80
N LEU A 193 33.70 -1.29 -40.64
CA LEU A 193 35.08 -1.42 -40.17
C LEU A 193 35.46 -2.87 -39.93
N ALA A 194 34.60 -3.65 -39.28
CA ALA A 194 34.83 -5.04 -38.93
C ALA A 194 34.95 -5.96 -40.15
N LEU A 195 34.28 -5.60 -41.25
CA LEU A 195 34.14 -6.44 -42.43
C LEU A 195 34.95 -5.92 -43.62
N SER A 196 35.58 -4.73 -43.53
CA SER A 196 36.38 -4.16 -44.65
C SER A 196 37.86 -4.60 -44.64
N GLY A 197 38.32 -5.32 -43.63
CA GLY A 197 39.71 -5.75 -43.46
C GLY A 197 39.88 -7.26 -43.37
N ASP A 198 41.13 -7.75 -43.59
CA ASP A 198 41.48 -9.17 -43.48
C ASP A 198 41.50 -9.68 -42.02
N LEU A 199 41.31 -8.80 -41.05
CA LEU A 199 41.28 -9.14 -39.63
C LEU A 199 39.89 -9.59 -39.21
N LEU A 200 39.78 -10.72 -38.51
CA LEU A 200 38.54 -11.27 -37.93
C LEU A 200 38.06 -10.42 -36.73
N LEU A 201 37.66 -9.13 -36.98
CA LEU A 201 37.19 -8.21 -35.96
C LEU A 201 35.63 -8.16 -35.86
N THR A 202 34.95 -9.21 -36.30
CA THR A 202 33.50 -9.29 -36.37
C THR A 202 32.80 -9.01 -35.03
N TYR A 203 33.45 -9.23 -33.91
CA TYR A 203 32.92 -8.98 -32.56
C TYR A 203 32.89 -7.50 -32.17
N ILE A 204 33.54 -6.57 -32.89
CA ILE A 204 33.58 -5.14 -32.57
C ILE A 204 32.20 -4.47 -32.68
N VAL A 205 31.28 -5.12 -33.36
CA VAL A 205 29.86 -4.68 -33.47
C VAL A 205 29.05 -4.93 -32.20
N LEU A 206 29.47 -5.91 -31.36
CA LEU A 206 28.70 -6.32 -30.17
C LEU A 206 28.42 -5.18 -29.18
N PRO A 207 29.37 -4.27 -28.86
CA PRO A 207 29.05 -3.13 -27.99
C PRO A 207 27.93 -2.26 -28.50
N ALA A 208 27.82 -2.04 -29.82
CA ALA A 208 26.73 -1.26 -30.43
C ALA A 208 25.38 -2.01 -30.37
N LEU A 209 25.40 -3.33 -30.56
CA LEU A 209 24.19 -4.17 -30.37
C LEU A 209 23.73 -4.14 -28.92
N ILE A 210 24.65 -4.27 -27.96
CA ILE A 210 24.36 -4.18 -26.51
C ILE A 210 23.82 -2.80 -26.16
N TRP A 211 24.41 -1.72 -26.67
CA TRP A 211 23.89 -0.36 -26.47
C TRP A 211 22.45 -0.22 -26.96
N GLY A 212 22.14 -0.73 -28.16
CA GLY A 212 20.78 -0.74 -28.71
C GLY A 212 19.78 -1.42 -27.78
N VAL A 213 20.15 -2.56 -27.18
CA VAL A 213 19.30 -3.29 -26.23
C VAL A 213 19.14 -2.52 -24.92
N LEU A 214 20.24 -2.12 -24.30
CA LEU A 214 20.19 -1.49 -22.97
C LEU A 214 19.45 -0.15 -23.00
N ARG A 215 19.56 0.59 -24.09
CA ARG A 215 18.95 1.91 -24.22
C ARG A 215 17.53 1.89 -24.74
N PHE A 216 17.26 1.11 -25.79
CA PHE A 216 15.98 1.09 -26.52
C PHE A 216 15.22 -0.24 -26.37
N GLY A 217 15.74 -1.20 -25.60
CA GLY A 217 15.12 -2.49 -25.40
C GLY A 217 15.03 -3.33 -26.66
N MET A 218 13.96 -4.12 -26.79
CA MET A 218 13.73 -5.01 -27.93
C MET A 218 13.69 -4.24 -29.28
N GLN A 219 13.14 -3.03 -29.30
CA GLN A 219 13.10 -2.22 -30.53
C GLN A 219 14.50 -1.83 -31.02
N GLY A 220 15.37 -1.41 -30.10
CA GLY A 220 16.75 -1.06 -30.44
C GLY A 220 17.57 -2.26 -30.84
N GLY A 221 17.46 -3.35 -30.08
CA GLY A 221 18.18 -4.59 -30.38
C GLY A 221 17.82 -5.17 -31.76
N THR A 222 16.53 -5.28 -32.07
CA THR A 222 16.08 -5.82 -33.37
C THR A 222 16.47 -4.92 -34.54
N LEU A 223 16.41 -3.59 -34.36
CA LEU A 223 16.85 -2.65 -35.40
C LEU A 223 18.36 -2.71 -35.62
N ALA A 224 19.14 -2.80 -34.54
CA ALA A 224 20.59 -2.94 -34.60
C ALA A 224 20.99 -4.23 -35.31
N VAL A 225 20.35 -5.37 -34.99
CA VAL A 225 20.57 -6.65 -35.67
C VAL A 225 20.22 -6.55 -37.15
N ALA A 226 19.10 -5.95 -37.49
CA ALA A 226 18.72 -5.76 -38.90
C ALA A 226 19.74 -4.91 -39.69
N ALA A 227 20.24 -3.82 -39.07
CA ALA A 227 21.28 -2.99 -39.67
C ALA A 227 22.60 -3.74 -39.86
N ALA A 228 23.03 -4.47 -38.82
CA ALA A 228 24.23 -5.31 -38.90
C ALA A 228 24.11 -6.41 -39.97
N THR A 229 22.93 -7.04 -40.08
CA THR A 229 22.61 -8.05 -41.09
C THR A 229 22.76 -7.50 -42.48
N VAL A 230 22.11 -6.36 -42.77
CA VAL A 230 22.16 -5.70 -44.08
C VAL A 230 23.63 -5.38 -44.46
N MET A 231 24.39 -4.82 -43.51
CA MET A 231 25.82 -4.49 -43.74
C MET A 231 26.67 -5.74 -43.98
N THR A 232 26.48 -6.80 -43.19
CA THR A 232 27.23 -8.05 -43.34
C THR A 232 26.99 -8.66 -44.71
N VAL A 233 25.72 -8.80 -45.11
CA VAL A 233 25.36 -9.40 -46.40
C VAL A 233 25.83 -8.50 -47.58
N ALA A 234 25.67 -7.18 -47.48
CA ALA A 234 26.11 -6.25 -48.54
C ALA A 234 27.64 -6.27 -48.77
N ILE A 235 28.43 -6.29 -47.71
CA ILE A 235 29.90 -6.29 -47.82
C ILE A 235 30.39 -7.64 -48.36
N THR A 236 29.82 -8.75 -47.89
CA THR A 236 30.21 -10.09 -48.36
C THR A 236 29.77 -10.29 -49.83
N ALA A 237 28.61 -9.73 -50.24
CA ALA A 237 28.13 -9.74 -51.64
C ALA A 237 29.00 -8.89 -52.58
N ALA A 238 29.78 -7.95 -52.06
CA ALA A 238 30.78 -7.17 -52.79
C ALA A 238 32.15 -7.82 -52.80
N ASP A 239 32.24 -9.12 -52.49
CA ASP A 239 33.49 -9.90 -52.40
C ASP A 239 34.54 -9.29 -51.42
N MET A 240 34.05 -8.69 -50.33
CA MET A 240 34.89 -8.09 -49.31
C MET A 240 34.66 -8.75 -47.95
N GLY A 241 35.71 -8.74 -47.11
CA GLY A 241 35.64 -9.08 -45.72
C GLY A 241 35.98 -10.55 -45.36
N PRO A 242 35.92 -10.89 -44.08
CA PRO A 242 36.41 -12.15 -43.53
C PRO A 242 35.56 -13.38 -43.89
N PHE A 243 34.38 -13.16 -44.46
CA PHE A 243 33.50 -14.25 -44.93
C PHE A 243 33.72 -14.63 -46.39
N VAL A 244 34.56 -13.92 -47.10
CA VAL A 244 34.98 -14.31 -48.47
C VAL A 244 35.96 -15.47 -48.33
N MET A 245 35.46 -16.69 -48.52
CA MET A 245 36.19 -17.95 -48.37
C MET A 245 36.47 -18.58 -49.74
N HIS A 246 37.32 -19.64 -49.74
CA HIS A 246 37.67 -20.36 -50.97
C HIS A 246 36.49 -21.09 -51.63
N SER A 247 35.43 -21.35 -50.88
CA SER A 247 34.17 -21.87 -51.41
C SER A 247 32.99 -20.95 -51.06
N ILE A 248 32.06 -20.78 -52.00
CA ILE A 248 30.85 -19.98 -51.86
C ILE A 248 30.00 -20.48 -50.69
N THR A 249 29.96 -21.80 -50.50
CA THR A 249 29.22 -22.46 -49.45
C THR A 249 29.72 -22.13 -48.07
N GLU A 250 31.06 -22.07 -47.90
CA GLU A 250 31.67 -21.68 -46.60
C GLU A 250 31.43 -20.20 -46.29
N ALA A 251 31.51 -19.32 -47.31
CA ALA A 251 31.20 -17.91 -47.16
C ALA A 251 29.76 -17.68 -46.73
N THR A 252 28.83 -18.38 -47.36
CA THR A 252 27.39 -18.32 -46.99
C THR A 252 27.15 -18.83 -45.57
N LEU A 253 27.71 -19.97 -45.23
CA LEU A 253 27.58 -20.56 -43.89
C LEU A 253 28.15 -19.65 -42.80
N GLY A 254 29.34 -19.08 -43.02
CA GLY A 254 29.98 -18.16 -42.07
C GLY A 254 29.10 -16.92 -41.80
N THR A 255 28.56 -16.32 -42.86
CA THR A 255 27.68 -15.17 -42.79
C THR A 255 26.36 -15.50 -42.07
N GLN A 256 25.72 -16.62 -42.41
CA GLN A 256 24.47 -17.06 -41.78
C GLN A 256 24.63 -17.34 -40.29
N LEU A 257 25.72 -18.06 -39.91
CA LEU A 257 26.03 -18.35 -38.50
C LEU A 257 26.32 -17.07 -37.71
N TYR A 258 27.10 -16.15 -38.27
CA TYR A 258 27.37 -14.87 -37.64
C TYR A 258 26.10 -14.10 -37.35
N ILE A 259 25.20 -13.97 -38.34
CA ILE A 259 23.91 -13.29 -38.20
C ILE A 259 23.04 -13.98 -37.15
N ALA A 260 22.96 -15.32 -37.20
CA ALA A 260 22.15 -16.10 -36.25
C ALA A 260 22.64 -15.93 -34.82
N VAL A 261 23.94 -15.98 -34.57
CA VAL A 261 24.56 -15.80 -33.26
C VAL A 261 24.32 -14.36 -32.76
N ALA A 262 24.59 -13.36 -33.61
CA ALA A 262 24.36 -11.96 -33.26
C ALA A 262 22.88 -11.68 -32.93
N ALA A 263 21.93 -12.17 -33.73
CA ALA A 263 20.53 -12.04 -33.53
C ALA A 263 20.06 -12.72 -32.23
N LEU A 264 20.43 -13.99 -32.04
CA LEU A 264 20.03 -14.76 -30.88
C LEU A 264 20.57 -14.14 -29.58
N SER A 265 21.88 -13.79 -29.57
CA SER A 265 22.50 -13.15 -28.40
C SER A 265 21.82 -11.83 -28.03
N THR A 266 21.54 -11.02 -29.05
CA THR A 266 20.87 -9.73 -28.88
C THR A 266 19.43 -9.91 -28.38
N LEU A 267 18.67 -10.87 -28.92
CA LEU A 267 17.30 -11.17 -28.49
C LEU A 267 17.26 -11.71 -27.05
N CYS A 268 18.17 -12.63 -26.70
CA CYS A 268 18.28 -13.14 -25.34
C CYS A 268 18.62 -12.01 -24.35
N LEU A 269 19.57 -11.14 -24.68
CA LEU A 269 19.91 -9.99 -23.84
C LEU A 269 18.72 -9.04 -23.70
N ALA A 270 17.98 -8.77 -24.79
CA ALA A 270 16.81 -7.92 -24.75
C ALA A 270 15.68 -8.49 -23.88
N ALA A 271 15.47 -9.80 -23.91
CA ALA A 271 14.51 -10.48 -23.05
C ALA A 271 14.92 -10.46 -21.57
N ILE A 272 16.20 -10.72 -21.28
CA ILE A 272 16.73 -10.64 -19.90
C ILE A 272 16.57 -9.22 -19.34
N GLU A 273 16.93 -8.21 -20.13
CA GLU A 273 16.79 -6.81 -19.69
C GLU A 273 15.32 -6.39 -19.50
N ALA A 274 14.42 -6.87 -20.36
CA ALA A 274 12.99 -6.65 -20.20
C ALA A 274 12.43 -7.28 -18.92
N GLU A 275 12.84 -8.51 -18.62
CA GLU A 275 12.47 -9.21 -17.38
C GLU A 275 13.04 -8.52 -16.15
N ARG A 276 14.34 -8.13 -16.18
CA ARG A 276 14.98 -7.37 -15.10
C ARG A 276 14.26 -6.06 -14.79
N ARG A 277 13.90 -5.28 -15.81
CA ARG A 277 13.15 -4.02 -15.64
C ARG A 277 11.78 -4.27 -15.05
N ARG A 278 11.11 -5.33 -15.48
CA ARG A 278 9.80 -5.72 -14.96
C ARG A 278 9.86 -6.10 -13.48
N VAL A 279 10.79 -6.99 -13.10
CA VAL A 279 10.99 -7.40 -11.70
C VAL A 279 11.39 -6.20 -10.84
N GLY A 280 12.32 -5.36 -11.32
CA GLY A 280 12.73 -4.16 -10.60
C GLY A 280 11.57 -3.20 -10.34
N SER A 281 10.69 -2.98 -11.33
CA SER A 281 9.51 -2.12 -11.15
C SER A 281 8.49 -2.69 -10.15
N GLU A 282 8.35 -4.02 -10.11
CA GLU A 282 7.47 -4.71 -9.17
C GLU A 282 7.99 -4.63 -7.73
N VAL A 283 9.30 -4.85 -7.54
CA VAL A 283 9.96 -4.71 -6.22
C VAL A 283 9.81 -3.29 -5.68
N LEU A 284 10.05 -2.28 -6.50
CA LEU A 284 9.87 -0.88 -6.10
C LEU A 284 8.41 -0.58 -5.72
N ARG A 285 7.45 -1.12 -6.48
CA ARG A 285 6.02 -0.97 -6.18
C ARG A 285 5.68 -1.57 -4.82
N LEU A 286 6.13 -2.79 -4.54
CA LEU A 286 5.90 -3.47 -3.26
C LEU A 286 6.58 -2.74 -2.10
N ALA A 287 7.79 -2.23 -2.31
CA ALA A 287 8.51 -1.46 -1.30
C ALA A 287 7.76 -0.16 -0.93
N ASP A 288 7.25 0.58 -1.92
CA ASP A 288 6.45 1.78 -1.70
C ASP A 288 5.16 1.49 -0.91
N GLU A 289 4.50 0.38 -1.23
CA GLU A 289 3.29 -0.09 -0.55
C GLU A 289 3.57 -0.44 0.91
N GLN A 290 4.58 -1.26 1.17
CA GLN A 290 5.01 -1.61 2.53
C GLN A 290 5.43 -0.39 3.35
N ALA A 291 6.10 0.57 2.72
CA ALA A 291 6.47 1.82 3.38
C ALA A 291 5.23 2.64 3.76
N ALA A 292 4.20 2.69 2.92
CA ALA A 292 2.95 3.38 3.20
C ALA A 292 2.19 2.73 4.38
N LEU A 293 2.03 1.41 4.37
CA LEU A 293 1.41 0.66 5.47
C LEU A 293 2.15 0.88 6.81
N ARG A 294 3.50 0.86 6.79
CA ARG A 294 4.31 1.15 7.98
C ARG A 294 4.09 2.57 8.50
N ARG A 295 3.96 3.57 7.63
CA ARG A 295 3.68 4.96 8.07
C ARG A 295 2.35 5.05 8.78
N VAL A 296 1.29 4.46 8.21
CA VAL A 296 -0.03 4.42 8.84
C VAL A 296 0.01 3.66 10.17
N ALA A 297 0.63 2.48 10.22
CA ALA A 297 0.78 1.70 11.45
C ALA A 297 1.54 2.48 12.55
N THR A 298 2.56 3.26 12.17
CA THR A 298 3.31 4.11 13.11
C THR A 298 2.42 5.23 13.67
N ILE A 299 1.55 5.81 12.84
CA ILE A 299 0.58 6.83 13.27
C ILE A 299 -0.42 6.19 14.24
N VAL A 300 -0.99 5.04 13.91
CA VAL A 300 -1.91 4.29 14.80
C VAL A 300 -1.28 4.01 16.17
N ALA A 301 0.01 3.60 16.20
CA ALA A 301 0.73 3.32 17.44
C ALA A 301 0.91 4.56 18.34
N ARG A 302 0.93 5.77 17.79
CA ARG A 302 1.02 7.04 18.52
C ARG A 302 -0.31 7.51 19.11
N GLN A 303 -1.40 6.76 18.86
CA GLN A 303 -2.74 7.08 19.35
C GLN A 303 -3.22 8.48 18.89
N PRO A 304 -3.28 8.72 17.58
CA PRO A 304 -3.70 9.99 17.03
C PRO A 304 -5.19 10.25 17.32
N THR A 305 -5.62 11.47 17.12
CA THR A 305 -7.06 11.75 17.02
C THR A 305 -7.65 11.02 15.80
N PRO A 306 -8.92 10.65 15.80
CA PRO A 306 -9.57 10.02 14.65
C PRO A 306 -9.40 10.82 13.35
N SER A 307 -9.47 12.15 13.43
CA SER A 307 -9.29 13.05 12.29
C SER A 307 -7.88 12.95 11.68
N GLU A 308 -6.83 12.93 12.50
CA GLU A 308 -5.45 12.78 12.04
C GLU A 308 -5.21 11.42 11.36
N LEU A 309 -5.80 10.36 11.92
CA LEU A 309 -5.69 9.02 11.36
C LEU A 309 -6.36 8.94 9.98
N PHE A 310 -7.60 9.39 9.87
CA PHE A 310 -8.36 9.33 8.61
C PHE A 310 -7.71 10.16 7.51
N ALA A 311 -7.18 11.35 7.85
CA ALA A 311 -6.44 12.19 6.91
C ALA A 311 -5.17 11.49 6.39
N ALA A 312 -4.39 10.87 7.29
CA ALA A 312 -3.18 10.15 6.92
C ALA A 312 -3.47 8.94 6.03
N VAL A 313 -4.51 8.16 6.34
CA VAL A 313 -4.93 7.02 5.52
C VAL A 313 -5.39 7.49 4.13
N GLY A 314 -6.21 8.52 4.05
CA GLY A 314 -6.64 9.09 2.78
C GLY A 314 -5.46 9.51 1.90
N GLU A 315 -4.47 10.18 2.48
CA GLU A 315 -3.26 10.61 1.77
C GLU A 315 -2.42 9.43 1.27
N GLU A 316 -2.17 8.42 2.12
CA GLU A 316 -1.35 7.26 1.75
C GLU A 316 -2.03 6.38 0.69
N VAL A 317 -3.33 6.13 0.83
CA VAL A 317 -4.13 5.44 -0.20
C VAL A 317 -4.07 6.19 -1.54
N GLY A 318 -4.22 7.52 -1.51
CA GLY A 318 -4.12 8.35 -2.71
C GLY A 318 -2.75 8.26 -3.39
N ARG A 319 -1.68 8.22 -2.63
CA ARG A 319 -0.30 8.07 -3.14
C ARG A 319 -0.06 6.68 -3.72
N VAL A 320 -0.39 5.63 -2.98
CA VAL A 320 -0.13 4.23 -3.34
C VAL A 320 -0.91 3.83 -4.60
N LEU A 321 -2.18 4.21 -4.69
CA LEU A 321 -3.01 3.93 -5.86
C LEU A 321 -2.83 4.92 -7.01
N ARG A 322 -2.05 5.99 -6.79
CA ARG A 322 -1.90 7.12 -7.71
C ARG A 322 -3.27 7.72 -8.09
N ALA A 323 -4.19 7.71 -7.13
CA ALA A 323 -5.50 8.31 -7.28
C ALA A 323 -5.40 9.85 -7.38
N ASP A 324 -6.42 10.49 -7.90
CA ASP A 324 -6.48 11.95 -7.97
C ASP A 324 -7.16 12.54 -6.72
N LEU A 325 -8.07 11.76 -6.10
CA LEU A 325 -8.73 12.11 -4.84
C LEU A 325 -9.05 10.85 -4.02
N THR A 326 -9.13 11.02 -2.69
CA THR A 326 -9.60 10.00 -1.75
C THR A 326 -10.53 10.64 -0.73
N ASN A 327 -11.53 9.87 -0.26
CA ASN A 327 -12.41 10.25 0.82
C ASN A 327 -12.53 9.08 1.80
N VAL A 328 -12.55 9.40 3.09
CA VAL A 328 -12.97 8.49 4.16
C VAL A 328 -14.33 8.94 4.62
N MET A 329 -15.30 8.04 4.60
CA MET A 329 -16.70 8.35 4.94
C MET A 329 -17.15 7.40 6.03
N ARG A 330 -17.86 7.93 7.02
CA ARG A 330 -18.60 7.16 8.01
C ARG A 330 -20.03 6.97 7.54
N TYR A 331 -20.57 5.77 7.65
CA TYR A 331 -21.99 5.53 7.41
C TYR A 331 -22.82 5.97 8.60
N ASP A 332 -23.89 6.65 8.31
CA ASP A 332 -24.89 7.13 9.28
C ASP A 332 -26.20 6.34 9.10
N ALA A 333 -27.21 6.60 9.92
CA ALA A 333 -28.49 5.91 9.79
C ALA A 333 -29.21 6.29 8.48
N GLY A 334 -29.78 5.30 7.79
CA GLY A 334 -30.65 5.53 6.64
C GLY A 334 -29.92 5.95 5.38
N ASP A 335 -29.11 5.07 4.77
CA ASP A 335 -28.42 5.28 3.48
C ASP A 335 -27.74 6.65 3.34
N ALA A 336 -27.17 7.16 4.43
CA ALA A 336 -26.41 8.39 4.48
C ALA A 336 -24.97 8.14 4.91
N ALA A 337 -24.08 9.03 4.53
CA ALA A 337 -22.69 8.99 4.97
C ALA A 337 -22.12 10.39 5.16
N THR A 338 -21.30 10.56 6.20
CA THR A 338 -20.56 11.79 6.49
C THR A 338 -19.10 11.64 6.06
N VAL A 339 -18.57 12.61 5.32
CA VAL A 339 -17.14 12.70 4.97
C VAL A 339 -16.35 13.07 6.22
N VAL A 340 -15.50 12.18 6.70
CA VAL A 340 -14.66 12.37 7.89
C VAL A 340 -13.21 12.74 7.55
N ALA A 341 -12.75 12.44 6.33
CA ALA A 341 -11.50 12.93 5.79
C ALA A 341 -11.53 12.95 4.25
N GLY A 342 -10.79 13.87 3.66
CA GLY A 342 -10.62 14.00 2.22
C GLY A 342 -9.20 14.39 1.86
N TRP A 343 -8.66 13.83 0.79
CA TRP A 343 -7.39 14.21 0.20
C TRP A 343 -7.51 14.32 -1.32
N SER A 344 -6.81 15.25 -1.89
CA SER A 344 -6.74 15.42 -3.34
C SER A 344 -5.38 15.94 -3.78
N ARG A 345 -4.88 15.40 -4.86
CA ARG A 345 -3.64 15.84 -5.51
C ARG A 345 -3.68 17.30 -5.97
N ARG A 346 -4.88 17.84 -6.25
CA ARG A 346 -5.12 19.19 -6.78
C ARG A 346 -5.87 20.11 -5.81
N GLY A 347 -6.12 19.66 -4.58
CA GLY A 347 -6.86 20.44 -3.58
C GLY A 347 -8.40 20.38 -3.70
N ASN A 348 -8.95 19.75 -4.73
CA ASN A 348 -10.39 19.64 -4.94
C ASN A 348 -10.89 18.28 -4.43
N HIS A 349 -11.52 18.26 -3.27
CA HIS A 349 -12.16 17.07 -2.68
C HIS A 349 -13.49 17.47 -2.05
N VAL A 350 -14.33 16.49 -1.71
CA VAL A 350 -15.54 16.75 -0.95
C VAL A 350 -15.16 17.25 0.45
N PRO A 351 -15.68 18.37 0.92
CA PRO A 351 -15.32 18.93 2.23
C PRO A 351 -15.62 17.97 3.38
N VAL A 352 -14.75 17.99 4.41
CA VAL A 352 -14.99 17.23 5.65
C VAL A 352 -16.25 17.79 6.35
N GLY A 353 -17.08 16.90 6.89
CA GLY A 353 -18.36 17.23 7.50
C GLY A 353 -19.54 17.27 6.51
N THR A 354 -19.30 17.05 5.20
CA THR A 354 -20.38 16.96 4.22
C THR A 354 -21.18 15.67 4.43
N GLU A 355 -22.48 15.81 4.63
CA GLU A 355 -23.42 14.69 4.64
C GLU A 355 -23.88 14.40 3.21
N LEU A 356 -23.84 13.13 2.82
CA LEU A 356 -24.17 12.65 1.49
C LEU A 356 -25.25 11.58 1.59
N THR A 357 -26.30 11.71 0.80
CA THR A 357 -27.31 10.65 0.62
C THR A 357 -26.80 9.69 -0.44
N LEU A 358 -26.78 8.40 -0.13
CA LEU A 358 -26.20 7.34 -0.97
C LEU A 358 -27.24 6.76 -1.95
N GLU A 359 -28.08 7.63 -2.53
CA GLU A 359 -29.06 7.23 -3.54
C GLU A 359 -28.40 7.00 -4.90
N GLY A 360 -28.77 5.90 -5.55
CA GLY A 360 -28.27 5.53 -6.88
C GLY A 360 -26.92 4.80 -6.85
N ASP A 361 -26.29 4.71 -8.04
CA ASP A 361 -25.07 3.93 -8.22
C ASP A 361 -23.83 4.75 -7.87
N SER A 362 -23.20 4.39 -6.77
CA SER A 362 -21.89 4.91 -6.37
C SER A 362 -21.08 3.83 -5.66
N VAL A 363 -19.75 3.95 -5.65
CA VAL A 363 -18.89 3.00 -4.91
C VAL A 363 -19.25 2.96 -3.43
N SER A 364 -19.58 4.11 -2.82
CA SER A 364 -20.02 4.17 -1.41
C SER A 364 -21.31 3.41 -1.17
N ALA A 365 -22.31 3.53 -2.07
CA ALA A 365 -23.56 2.78 -1.99
C ALA A 365 -23.33 1.27 -2.21
N LEU A 366 -22.50 0.89 -3.19
CA LEU A 366 -22.16 -0.52 -3.45
C LEU A 366 -21.48 -1.17 -2.23
N VAL A 367 -20.53 -0.47 -1.60
CA VAL A 367 -19.86 -0.97 -0.38
C VAL A 367 -20.84 -1.07 0.79
N LEU A 368 -21.75 -0.09 0.96
CA LEU A 368 -22.78 -0.12 2.01
C LEU A 368 -23.67 -1.37 1.89
N HIS A 369 -24.18 -1.65 0.69
CA HIS A 369 -25.12 -2.74 0.47
C HIS A 369 -24.44 -4.13 0.44
N SER A 370 -23.20 -4.23 -0.05
CA SER A 370 -22.50 -5.51 -0.18
C SER A 370 -21.65 -5.87 1.05
N GLY A 371 -21.24 -4.89 1.86
CA GLY A 371 -20.26 -5.07 2.92
C GLY A 371 -18.85 -5.45 2.42
N ALA A 372 -18.61 -5.39 1.12
CA ALA A 372 -17.37 -5.79 0.46
C ALA A 372 -16.77 -4.66 -0.36
N ALA A 373 -15.48 -4.81 -0.71
CA ALA A 373 -14.82 -3.86 -1.60
C ALA A 373 -15.52 -3.81 -2.97
N ALA A 374 -15.68 -2.62 -3.52
CA ALA A 374 -16.41 -2.39 -4.76
C ALA A 374 -15.65 -1.45 -5.72
N ARG A 375 -15.96 -1.58 -7.02
CA ARG A 375 -15.36 -0.81 -8.10
C ARG A 375 -16.43 -0.27 -9.05
N MET A 376 -16.22 0.94 -9.52
CA MET A 376 -16.91 1.49 -10.68
C MET A 376 -15.89 2.03 -11.67
N ASP A 377 -15.79 1.39 -12.83
CA ASP A 377 -14.84 1.77 -13.89
C ASP A 377 -15.32 2.99 -14.68
N THR A 378 -16.60 3.34 -14.61
CA THR A 378 -17.16 4.54 -15.18
C THR A 378 -18.32 5.09 -14.36
N TYR A 379 -18.39 6.41 -14.25
CA TYR A 379 -19.52 7.15 -13.70
C TYR A 379 -20.38 7.82 -14.80
N PHE A 380 -20.04 7.60 -16.08
CA PHE A 380 -20.65 8.36 -17.19
C PHE A 380 -22.18 8.21 -17.25
N ASP A 381 -22.67 6.99 -17.11
CA ASP A 381 -24.10 6.65 -17.16
C ASP A 381 -24.68 6.25 -15.78
N ALA A 382 -23.95 6.44 -14.69
CA ALA A 382 -24.41 6.04 -13.36
C ALA A 382 -25.58 6.92 -12.89
N PRO A 383 -26.73 6.33 -12.50
CA PRO A 383 -27.87 7.08 -11.99
C PRO A 383 -27.66 7.58 -10.57
N GLY A 384 -28.40 8.65 -10.20
CA GLY A 384 -28.45 9.18 -8.83
C GLY A 384 -27.75 10.52 -8.63
N GLY A 385 -28.18 11.22 -7.58
CA GLY A 385 -27.70 12.57 -7.25
C GLY A 385 -26.20 12.60 -6.92
N LEU A 386 -25.73 11.62 -6.13
CA LEU A 386 -24.30 11.51 -5.78
C LEU A 386 -23.43 11.21 -7.00
N ALA A 387 -23.86 10.32 -7.90
CA ALA A 387 -23.12 10.03 -9.13
C ALA A 387 -22.99 11.28 -10.03
N SER A 388 -24.05 12.13 -10.06
CA SER A 388 -24.01 13.41 -10.77
C SER A 388 -22.98 14.37 -10.17
N GLN A 389 -22.99 14.55 -8.84
CA GLN A 389 -22.01 15.40 -8.15
C GLN A 389 -20.56 14.93 -8.36
N LEU A 390 -20.33 13.62 -8.36
CA LEU A 390 -19.02 13.04 -8.62
C LEU A 390 -18.56 13.28 -10.07
N ARG A 391 -19.48 13.22 -11.04
CA ARG A 391 -19.19 13.60 -12.44
C ARG A 391 -18.82 15.08 -12.56
N ASP A 392 -19.52 15.97 -11.86
CA ASP A 392 -19.24 17.41 -11.85
C ASP A 392 -17.84 17.71 -11.26
N LEU A 393 -17.41 16.92 -10.28
CA LEU A 393 -16.04 16.92 -9.76
C LEU A 393 -15.02 16.28 -10.73
N GLY A 394 -15.48 15.77 -11.87
CA GLY A 394 -14.66 15.14 -12.90
C GLY A 394 -14.27 13.69 -12.60
N VAL A 395 -14.87 13.03 -11.61
CA VAL A 395 -14.60 11.62 -11.29
C VAL A 395 -15.03 10.75 -12.46
N ARG A 396 -14.12 9.88 -12.91
CA ARG A 396 -14.37 8.94 -14.00
C ARG A 396 -14.48 7.51 -13.53
N SER A 397 -13.60 7.08 -12.63
CA SER A 397 -13.69 5.78 -11.99
C SER A 397 -13.29 5.86 -10.52
N ALA A 398 -13.80 4.94 -9.70
CA ALA A 398 -13.48 4.84 -8.29
C ALA A 398 -13.45 3.40 -7.82
N VAL A 399 -12.73 3.18 -6.72
CA VAL A 399 -12.73 1.93 -5.94
C VAL A 399 -12.91 2.28 -4.47
N GLY A 400 -13.54 1.41 -3.70
CA GLY A 400 -13.71 1.59 -2.27
C GLY A 400 -13.65 0.28 -1.52
N ALA A 401 -13.22 0.34 -0.26
CA ALA A 401 -13.22 -0.79 0.64
C ALA A 401 -13.88 -0.43 1.99
N PRO A 402 -14.61 -1.37 2.61
CA PRO A 402 -15.29 -1.15 3.87
C PRO A 402 -14.30 -1.01 5.03
N ILE A 403 -14.65 -0.20 6.02
CA ILE A 403 -14.02 -0.16 7.33
C ILE A 403 -14.91 -0.98 8.27
N LEU A 404 -14.45 -2.17 8.68
CA LEU A 404 -15.18 -3.08 9.56
C LEU A 404 -14.61 -2.99 10.98
N ALA A 405 -15.22 -2.18 11.84
CA ALA A 405 -14.84 -2.08 13.24
C ALA A 405 -15.73 -2.99 14.08
N GLU A 406 -15.15 -3.96 14.82
CA GLU A 406 -15.85 -4.94 15.65
C GLU A 406 -16.96 -5.70 14.89
N ASP A 407 -16.63 -6.19 13.67
CA ASP A 407 -17.53 -6.87 12.74
C ASP A 407 -18.74 -6.05 12.28
N ARG A 408 -18.71 -4.74 12.51
CA ARG A 408 -19.76 -3.81 12.05
C ARG A 408 -19.22 -2.89 10.98
N LEU A 409 -19.99 -2.69 9.93
CA LEU A 409 -19.65 -1.75 8.87
C LEU A 409 -19.72 -0.32 9.43
N TRP A 410 -18.56 0.27 9.69
CA TRP A 410 -18.43 1.62 10.24
C TRP A 410 -18.41 2.69 9.14
N GLY A 411 -17.78 2.39 7.99
CA GLY A 411 -17.61 3.35 6.92
C GLY A 411 -16.89 2.78 5.72
N VAL A 412 -16.35 3.66 4.86
CA VAL A 412 -15.67 3.29 3.61
C VAL A 412 -14.49 4.22 3.34
N VAL A 413 -13.41 3.67 2.79
CA VAL A 413 -12.33 4.44 2.14
C VAL A 413 -12.52 4.33 0.63
N ILE A 414 -12.54 5.47 -0.05
CA ILE A 414 -12.74 5.56 -1.50
C ILE A 414 -11.53 6.23 -2.13
N ALA A 415 -11.02 5.66 -3.22
CA ALA A 415 -10.05 6.26 -4.10
C ALA A 415 -10.64 6.45 -5.49
N ALA A 416 -10.47 7.63 -6.09
CA ALA A 416 -11.05 7.96 -7.38
C ALA A 416 -10.05 8.66 -8.30
N THR A 417 -10.28 8.55 -9.62
CA THR A 417 -9.49 9.24 -10.64
C THR A 417 -10.37 10.10 -11.54
N THR A 418 -9.83 11.25 -11.90
CA THR A 418 -10.43 12.19 -12.86
C THR A 418 -9.89 12.00 -14.29
N ARG A 419 -8.95 11.08 -14.48
CA ARG A 419 -8.30 10.79 -15.76
C ARG A 419 -9.03 9.66 -16.50
N ALA A 420 -8.81 9.57 -17.80
CA ALA A 420 -9.30 8.45 -18.63
C ALA A 420 -8.64 7.09 -18.28
N ARG A 421 -7.73 7.09 -17.31
CA ARG A 421 -7.02 5.90 -16.83
C ARG A 421 -7.81 5.26 -15.69
N ILE A 422 -8.21 4.01 -15.85
CA ILE A 422 -8.82 3.19 -14.81
C ILE A 422 -7.78 2.88 -13.70
N LEU A 423 -8.23 2.84 -12.45
CA LEU A 423 -7.40 2.42 -11.32
C LEU A 423 -6.92 0.96 -11.50
N PRO A 424 -5.72 0.59 -10.99
CA PRO A 424 -5.17 -0.76 -11.14
C PRO A 424 -6.16 -1.86 -10.70
N PRO A 425 -6.12 -3.06 -11.31
CA PRO A 425 -7.05 -4.15 -10.98
C PRO A 425 -6.96 -4.65 -9.54
N ASP A 426 -5.82 -4.45 -8.88
CA ASP A 426 -5.54 -4.85 -7.50
C ASP A 426 -5.88 -3.78 -6.45
N SER A 427 -6.53 -2.68 -6.87
CA SER A 427 -6.78 -1.52 -6.00
C SER A 427 -7.72 -1.84 -4.84
N GLU A 428 -8.71 -2.71 -5.03
CA GLU A 428 -9.65 -3.14 -3.99
C GLU A 428 -8.92 -3.85 -2.84
N THR A 429 -8.08 -4.83 -3.17
CA THR A 429 -7.28 -5.56 -2.18
C THR A 429 -6.37 -4.62 -1.40
N ARG A 430 -5.72 -3.70 -2.10
CA ARG A 430 -4.78 -2.75 -1.51
C ARG A 430 -5.46 -1.74 -0.58
N ILE A 431 -6.65 -1.24 -0.91
CA ILE A 431 -7.40 -0.37 0.00
C ILE A 431 -7.81 -1.15 1.25
N THR A 432 -8.23 -2.41 1.10
CA THR A 432 -8.65 -3.26 2.22
C THR A 432 -7.55 -3.38 3.28
N GLU A 433 -6.28 -3.53 2.90
CA GLU A 433 -5.16 -3.56 3.85
C GLU A 433 -5.05 -2.28 4.70
N PHE A 434 -5.36 -1.11 4.12
CA PHE A 434 -5.42 0.15 4.85
C PHE A 434 -6.65 0.26 5.74
N THR A 435 -7.82 -0.24 5.29
CA THR A 435 -9.05 -0.18 6.10
C THR A 435 -8.97 -1.07 7.34
N GLU A 436 -8.24 -2.17 7.31
CA GLU A 436 -7.97 -3.03 8.49
C GLU A 436 -7.18 -2.29 9.59
N LEU A 437 -6.19 -1.48 9.20
CA LEU A 437 -5.45 -0.64 10.16
C LEU A 437 -6.35 0.43 10.79
N VAL A 438 -7.22 1.05 9.99
CA VAL A 438 -8.21 2.03 10.47
C VAL A 438 -9.20 1.37 11.42
N ALA A 439 -9.74 0.22 11.06
CA ALA A 439 -10.67 -0.55 11.88
C ALA A 439 -10.08 -0.87 13.27
N THR A 440 -8.84 -1.34 13.29
CA THR A 440 -8.10 -1.62 14.54
C THR A 440 -7.96 -0.37 15.41
N ALA A 441 -7.67 0.77 14.80
CA ALA A 441 -7.52 2.03 15.54
C ALA A 441 -8.86 2.53 16.10
N ILE A 442 -9.95 2.39 15.35
CA ILE A 442 -11.32 2.75 15.79
C ILE A 442 -11.71 1.86 16.97
N ALA A 443 -11.54 0.53 16.88
CA ALA A 443 -11.85 -0.42 17.94
C ALA A 443 -11.07 -0.09 19.24
N ASN A 444 -9.76 0.19 19.12
CA ASN A 444 -8.92 0.58 20.24
C ASN A 444 -9.38 1.89 20.92
N ALA A 445 -9.81 2.88 20.12
CA ALA A 445 -10.32 4.14 20.65
C ALA A 445 -11.65 3.92 21.40
N HIS A 446 -12.54 3.09 20.86
CA HIS A 446 -13.83 2.76 21.47
C HIS A 446 -13.64 2.02 22.81
N SER A 447 -12.84 0.94 22.81
CA SER A 447 -12.53 0.17 24.03
C SER A 447 -11.94 1.03 25.14
N ARG A 448 -11.08 2.00 24.80
CA ARG A 448 -10.52 2.94 25.76
C ARG A 448 -11.60 3.86 26.35
N GLN A 449 -12.48 4.38 25.53
CA GLN A 449 -13.57 5.24 25.97
C GLN A 449 -14.52 4.50 26.92
N GLU A 450 -14.86 3.25 26.60
CA GLU A 450 -15.66 2.39 27.47
C GLU A 450 -14.98 2.11 28.80
N LEU A 451 -13.67 1.83 28.79
CA LEU A 451 -12.90 1.61 30.01
C LEU A 451 -12.87 2.84 30.91
N MET A 452 -12.67 4.04 30.35
CA MET A 452 -12.72 5.30 31.09
C MET A 452 -14.11 5.54 31.69
N ALA A 453 -15.18 5.33 30.91
CA ALA A 453 -16.56 5.45 31.39
C ALA A 453 -16.87 4.43 32.49
N SER A 454 -16.37 3.20 32.39
CA SER A 454 -16.53 2.17 33.42
C SER A 454 -15.81 2.54 34.71
N ARG A 455 -14.57 3.02 34.62
CA ARG A 455 -13.80 3.49 35.80
C ARG A 455 -14.51 4.66 36.49
N ALA A 456 -15.02 5.62 35.75
CA ALA A 456 -15.78 6.74 36.31
C ALA A 456 -17.03 6.26 37.07
N ARG A 457 -17.80 5.30 36.51
CA ARG A 457 -18.97 4.70 37.19
C ARG A 457 -18.60 4.01 38.51
N VAL A 458 -17.49 3.24 38.54
CA VAL A 458 -17.04 2.55 39.75
C VAL A 458 -16.67 3.55 40.84
N VAL A 459 -15.98 4.63 40.53
CA VAL A 459 -15.62 5.68 41.49
C VAL A 459 -16.88 6.36 42.05
N THR A 460 -17.81 6.74 41.20
CA THR A 460 -19.08 7.38 41.61
C THR A 460 -19.89 6.46 42.52
N ALA A 461 -20.05 5.19 42.15
CA ALA A 461 -20.74 4.20 43.00
C ALA A 461 -20.06 4.00 44.37
N GLY A 462 -18.74 4.03 44.40
CA GLY A 462 -17.96 3.97 45.64
C GLY A 462 -18.21 5.17 46.56
N ASP A 463 -18.28 6.37 46.02
CA ASP A 463 -18.58 7.60 46.75
C ASP A 463 -20.01 7.64 47.28
N GLU A 464 -20.98 7.16 46.50
CA GLU A 464 -22.36 7.01 46.94
C GLU A 464 -22.53 6.00 48.09
N ALA A 465 -21.82 4.87 48.01
CA ALA A 465 -21.80 3.88 49.05
C ALA A 465 -21.21 4.45 50.36
N ARG A 466 -20.12 5.21 50.30
CA ARG A 466 -19.51 5.89 51.46
C ARG A 466 -20.48 6.90 52.07
N ARG A 467 -21.16 7.76 51.28
CA ARG A 467 -22.18 8.70 51.80
C ARG A 467 -23.33 7.97 52.47
N ARG A 468 -23.72 6.80 52.01
CA ARG A 468 -24.78 5.99 52.62
C ARG A 468 -24.32 5.43 53.97
N ILE A 469 -23.09 4.93 54.06
CA ILE A 469 -22.53 4.43 55.32
C ILE A 469 -22.41 5.56 56.33
N GLU A 470 -21.93 6.74 55.95
CA GLU A 470 -21.81 7.92 56.81
C GLU A 470 -23.15 8.31 57.42
N ARG A 471 -24.20 8.46 56.59
CA ARG A 471 -25.55 8.78 57.05
C ARG A 471 -26.08 7.73 58.01
N ASN A 472 -25.90 6.45 57.72
CA ASN A 472 -26.35 5.37 58.60
C ASN A 472 -25.60 5.36 59.96
N LEU A 473 -24.33 5.67 59.95
CA LEU A 473 -23.53 5.78 61.20
C LEU A 473 -23.93 7.00 62.01
N HIS A 474 -24.08 8.17 61.36
CA HIS A 474 -24.42 9.41 62.01
C HIS A 474 -25.87 9.39 62.55
N ASP A 475 -26.86 9.11 61.71
CA ASP A 475 -28.27 9.22 62.06
C ASP A 475 -28.81 7.97 62.83
N GLY A 476 -28.19 6.82 62.59
CA GLY A 476 -28.62 5.57 63.23
C GLY A 476 -27.86 5.20 64.48
N ALA A 477 -26.55 4.88 64.35
CA ALA A 477 -25.74 4.33 65.43
C ALA A 477 -25.39 5.39 66.50
N GLN A 478 -24.96 6.58 66.05
CA GLN A 478 -24.54 7.65 66.98
C GLN A 478 -25.68 8.16 67.83
N GLN A 479 -26.88 8.44 67.24
CA GLN A 479 -28.04 8.91 67.99
C GLN A 479 -28.54 7.88 69.01
N ARG A 480 -28.52 6.58 68.66
CA ARG A 480 -28.91 5.52 69.62
C ARG A 480 -27.96 5.41 70.78
N LEU A 481 -26.65 5.48 70.52
CA LEU A 481 -25.61 5.43 71.58
C LEU A 481 -25.71 6.64 72.53
N VAL A 482 -25.93 7.87 71.97
CA VAL A 482 -26.17 9.07 72.78
C VAL A 482 -27.40 8.88 73.67
N SER A 483 -28.54 8.40 73.12
CA SER A 483 -29.75 8.12 73.89
C SER A 483 -29.49 7.09 75.01
N LEU A 484 -28.80 6.00 74.71
CA LEU A 484 -28.48 4.97 75.71
C LEU A 484 -27.55 5.48 76.83
N GLY A 485 -26.53 6.28 76.50
CA GLY A 485 -25.63 6.92 77.46
C GLY A 485 -26.35 7.88 78.39
N LEU A 486 -27.33 8.68 77.79
CA LEU A 486 -28.17 9.57 78.61
C LEU A 486 -29.11 8.78 79.58
N GLN A 487 -29.73 7.71 79.07
CA GLN A 487 -30.60 6.86 79.88
C GLN A 487 -29.83 6.20 81.01
N LEU A 488 -28.61 5.66 80.76
CA LEU A 488 -27.77 5.05 81.83
C LEU A 488 -27.40 6.06 82.91
N ARG A 489 -27.00 7.27 82.54
CA ARG A 489 -26.70 8.35 83.45
C ARG A 489 -27.92 8.75 84.32
N ALA A 490 -29.09 8.90 83.65
CA ALA A 490 -30.31 9.19 84.37
C ALA A 490 -30.72 8.08 85.36
N THR A 491 -30.52 6.80 84.94
CA THR A 491 -30.76 5.66 85.82
C THR A 491 -29.78 5.62 86.95
N ALA A 492 -28.49 5.89 86.71
CA ALA A 492 -27.48 5.95 87.80
C ALA A 492 -27.79 6.97 88.85
N THR A 493 -28.40 8.11 88.56
CA THR A 493 -28.81 9.15 89.50
C THR A 493 -30.04 8.75 90.36
N THR A 494 -30.80 7.75 89.95
CA THR A 494 -32.00 7.26 90.71
C THR A 494 -31.70 6.05 91.59
N VAL A 495 -30.46 5.52 91.53
CA VAL A 495 -30.02 4.38 92.38
C VAL A 495 -29.93 4.85 93.82
N PRO A 496 -30.51 4.08 94.79
CA PRO A 496 -30.38 4.38 96.24
C PRO A 496 -28.95 4.43 96.71
N PRO A 497 -28.64 5.26 97.78
CA PRO A 497 -27.27 5.46 98.23
C PRO A 497 -26.59 4.19 98.80
N ASP A 498 -27.32 3.17 99.16
CA ASP A 498 -26.86 1.87 99.65
C ASP A 498 -26.45 0.89 98.53
N MET A 499 -26.72 1.24 97.29
CA MET A 499 -26.39 0.44 96.08
C MET A 499 -25.30 1.10 95.17
N HIS A 500 -24.27 1.67 95.83
CA HIS A 500 -23.23 2.43 95.08
C HIS A 500 -22.47 1.61 94.04
N GLU A 501 -22.22 0.29 94.25
CA GLU A 501 -21.61 -0.57 93.23
C GLU A 501 -22.40 -0.66 91.96
N VAL A 502 -23.75 -0.59 92.01
CA VAL A 502 -24.62 -0.58 90.84
C VAL A 502 -24.56 0.78 90.18
N ALA A 503 -24.52 1.88 90.91
CA ALA A 503 -24.40 3.23 90.36
C ALA A 503 -23.03 3.41 89.68
N ASP A 504 -21.94 2.90 90.25
CA ASP A 504 -20.63 2.93 89.64
C ASP A 504 -20.59 2.09 88.35
N GLY A 505 -21.13 0.87 88.37
CA GLY A 505 -21.22 0.02 87.19
C GLY A 505 -22.05 0.66 86.00
N LEU A 506 -23.13 1.39 86.32
CA LEU A 506 -23.87 2.14 85.33
C LEU A 506 -23.11 3.34 84.79
N SER A 507 -22.33 4.02 85.60
CA SER A 507 -21.47 5.15 85.23
C SER A 507 -20.32 4.70 84.36
N ASP A 508 -19.69 3.58 84.65
CA ASP A 508 -18.61 2.97 83.89
C ASP A 508 -19.13 2.54 82.50
N THR A 509 -20.34 1.94 82.46
CA THR A 509 -20.98 1.55 81.23
C THR A 509 -21.30 2.78 80.37
N ALA A 510 -21.80 3.87 80.94
CA ALA A 510 -22.06 5.11 80.27
C ALA A 510 -20.79 5.78 79.71
N THR A 511 -19.66 5.61 80.40
CA THR A 511 -18.34 6.07 79.93
C THR A 511 -17.88 5.25 78.75
N GLY A 512 -17.98 3.92 78.85
CA GLY A 512 -17.64 3.03 77.68
C GLY A 512 -18.45 3.30 76.42
N ILE A 513 -19.74 3.64 76.59
CA ILE A 513 -20.59 4.09 75.43
C ILE A 513 -20.05 5.38 74.84
N ASN A 514 -19.58 6.33 75.63
CA ASN A 514 -19.01 7.57 75.09
C ASN A 514 -17.69 7.32 74.35
N ASP A 515 -16.86 6.38 74.83
CA ASP A 515 -15.63 6.01 74.14
C ASP A 515 -15.93 5.41 72.73
N VAL A 516 -16.89 4.49 72.68
CA VAL A 516 -17.34 3.91 71.40
C VAL A 516 -17.97 4.99 70.47
N LEU A 517 -18.65 5.98 71.05
CA LEU A 517 -19.25 7.09 70.29
C LEU A 517 -18.19 8.02 69.71
N GLU A 518 -17.08 8.27 70.41
CA GLU A 518 -15.94 9.01 69.87
C GLU A 518 -15.23 8.20 68.77
N GLU A 519 -15.06 6.90 68.94
CA GLU A 519 -14.47 6.02 67.91
C GLU A 519 -15.31 5.99 66.64
N LEU A 520 -16.63 5.88 66.75
CA LEU A 520 -17.54 5.99 65.61
C LEU A 520 -17.52 7.38 64.96
N ARG A 521 -17.34 8.44 65.71
CA ARG A 521 -17.18 9.80 65.19
C ARG A 521 -15.86 9.93 64.39
N GLU A 522 -14.78 9.32 64.87
CA GLU A 522 -13.50 9.31 64.12
C GLU A 522 -13.63 8.57 62.81
N ILE A 523 -14.27 7.40 62.79
CA ILE A 523 -14.54 6.63 61.55
C ILE A 523 -15.42 7.44 60.61
N SER A 524 -16.50 8.06 61.11
CA SER A 524 -17.43 8.86 60.31
C SER A 524 -16.77 10.11 59.71
N ARG A 525 -15.85 10.76 60.41
CA ARG A 525 -15.13 11.97 59.95
C ARG A 525 -14.19 11.71 58.77
N GLY A 526 -13.81 10.46 58.55
CA GLY A 526 -13.01 10.04 57.39
C GLY A 526 -13.82 9.75 56.13
N LEU A 527 -15.16 9.69 56.19
CA LEU A 527 -15.98 9.19 55.11
C LEU A 527 -16.48 10.30 54.13
N HIS A 528 -17.03 11.42 54.60
CA HIS A 528 -17.41 12.59 53.78
C HIS A 528 -17.68 13.82 54.66
N PRO A 529 -17.04 14.99 54.42
CA PRO A 529 -17.29 16.15 55.25
C PRO A 529 -18.53 16.96 54.81
N ALA A 530 -19.53 17.07 55.68
CA ALA A 530 -20.72 17.91 55.45
C ALA A 530 -20.36 19.38 55.18
N ILE A 531 -19.18 19.84 55.55
CA ILE A 531 -18.68 21.20 55.27
C ILE A 531 -18.39 21.41 53.77
N LEU A 532 -18.11 20.34 53.01
CA LEU A 532 -17.83 20.44 51.60
C LEU A 532 -19.12 20.82 50.83
N SER A 533 -20.21 20.15 51.12
CA SER A 533 -21.50 20.43 50.48
C SER A 533 -22.08 21.80 50.88
N THR A 534 -21.87 22.26 52.12
CA THR A 534 -22.43 23.54 52.60
C THR A 534 -21.53 24.74 52.37
N ALA A 535 -20.22 24.59 52.46
CA ALA A 535 -19.27 25.71 52.50
C ALA A 535 -18.21 25.67 51.39
N GLY A 536 -18.12 24.61 50.58
CA GLY A 536 -17.20 24.46 49.42
C GLY A 536 -15.77 24.04 49.81
N LEU A 537 -14.97 23.78 48.75
CA LEU A 537 -13.63 23.20 48.86
C LEU A 537 -12.68 24.06 49.72
N ALA A 538 -12.68 25.38 49.52
CA ALA A 538 -11.77 26.27 50.24
C ALA A 538 -11.96 26.22 51.77
N ARG A 539 -13.19 26.23 52.25
CA ARG A 539 -13.50 26.12 53.67
C ARG A 539 -13.25 24.72 54.22
N ALA A 540 -13.50 23.69 53.43
CA ALA A 540 -13.23 22.31 53.78
C ALA A 540 -11.70 22.06 53.94
N LEU A 541 -10.88 22.55 53.03
CA LEU A 541 -9.42 22.49 53.11
C LEU A 541 -8.88 23.28 54.35
N ALA A 542 -9.46 24.45 54.64
CA ALA A 542 -9.11 25.21 55.85
C ALA A 542 -9.46 24.47 57.13
N ALA A 543 -10.60 23.78 57.18
CA ALA A 543 -10.96 22.92 58.31
C ALA A 543 -10.04 21.70 58.44
N LEU A 544 -9.62 21.10 57.33
CA LEU A 544 -8.70 19.99 57.26
C LEU A 544 -7.30 20.41 57.77
N ALA A 545 -6.80 21.57 57.32
CA ALA A 545 -5.51 22.13 57.76
C ALA A 545 -5.46 22.41 59.27
N ARG A 546 -6.54 22.97 59.85
CA ARG A 546 -6.63 23.23 61.29
C ARG A 546 -6.62 21.98 62.15
N ARG A 547 -7.04 20.83 61.64
CA ARG A 547 -7.11 19.56 62.35
C ARG A 547 -5.90 18.67 62.10
N SER A 548 -5.00 19.06 61.22
CA SER A 548 -3.79 18.28 60.96
C SER A 548 -2.90 18.18 62.17
N ALA A 549 -2.36 16.98 62.44
CA ALA A 549 -1.39 16.76 63.51
C ALA A 549 -0.03 17.47 63.25
N VAL A 550 0.25 17.78 62.00
CA VAL A 550 1.44 18.54 61.58
C VAL A 550 1.01 19.93 61.13
N PRO A 551 1.72 21.01 61.47
CA PRO A 551 1.40 22.37 61.06
C PRO A 551 1.26 22.47 59.54
N VAL A 552 0.13 23.04 59.07
CA VAL A 552 -0.18 23.19 57.63
C VAL A 552 -0.18 24.66 57.23
N GLU A 553 0.68 25.02 56.28
CA GLU A 553 0.66 26.30 55.59
C GLU A 553 -0.33 26.19 54.42
N LEU A 554 -1.46 26.93 54.50
CA LEU A 554 -2.57 26.81 53.55
C LEU A 554 -2.61 28.02 52.63
N GLU A 555 -2.63 27.76 51.31
CA GLU A 555 -2.81 28.75 50.23
C GLU A 555 -3.92 28.30 49.30
N VAL A 556 -5.09 28.99 49.30
CA VAL A 556 -6.24 28.64 48.48
C VAL A 556 -6.68 29.84 47.64
N THR A 557 -6.66 29.68 46.34
CA THR A 557 -7.05 30.70 45.35
C THR A 557 -8.10 30.10 44.40
N ILE A 558 -9.28 29.78 44.93
CA ILE A 558 -10.44 29.29 44.19
C ILE A 558 -11.56 30.29 44.44
N ALA A 559 -12.01 31.00 43.38
CA ALA A 559 -12.95 32.10 43.46
C ALA A 559 -14.41 31.63 43.49
N GLU A 560 -14.75 30.57 42.76
CA GLU A 560 -16.12 30.08 42.55
C GLU A 560 -16.30 28.63 43.03
N ARG A 561 -17.58 28.22 43.16
CA ARG A 561 -17.93 26.84 43.48
C ARG A 561 -17.57 25.92 42.30
N LEU A 562 -16.89 24.86 42.57
CA LEU A 562 -16.60 23.84 41.59
C LEU A 562 -17.73 22.78 41.56
N PRO A 563 -17.85 22.01 40.48
CA PRO A 563 -18.74 20.84 40.46
C PRO A 563 -18.43 19.91 41.63
N GLU A 564 -19.48 19.42 42.30
CA GLU A 564 -19.34 18.57 43.49
C GLU A 564 -18.35 17.40 43.34
N PRO A 565 -18.33 16.66 42.19
CA PRO A 565 -17.37 15.58 41.98
C PRO A 565 -15.91 16.04 42.04
N VAL A 566 -15.62 17.25 41.52
CA VAL A 566 -14.27 17.83 41.52
C VAL A 566 -13.87 18.27 42.94
N GLU A 567 -14.78 18.94 43.67
CA GLU A 567 -14.55 19.32 45.06
C GLU A 567 -14.29 18.09 45.93
N VAL A 568 -15.09 17.03 45.79
CA VAL A 568 -14.94 15.76 46.49
C VAL A 568 -13.60 15.12 46.18
N ALA A 569 -13.21 15.01 44.90
CA ALA A 569 -11.94 14.43 44.50
C ALA A 569 -10.75 15.20 45.09
N ALA A 570 -10.75 16.52 44.99
CA ALA A 570 -9.71 17.39 45.53
C ALA A 570 -9.60 17.28 47.05
N TYR A 571 -10.73 17.28 47.77
CA TYR A 571 -10.76 17.11 49.22
C TYR A 571 -10.17 15.77 49.64
N PHE A 572 -10.54 14.66 48.99
CA PHE A 572 -10.01 13.34 49.29
C PHE A 572 -8.51 13.26 49.07
N VAL A 573 -8.00 13.84 47.99
CA VAL A 573 -6.56 13.91 47.73
C VAL A 573 -5.84 14.63 48.89
N ALA A 574 -6.35 15.79 49.32
CA ALA A 574 -5.78 16.56 50.42
C ALA A 574 -5.85 15.77 51.75
N SER A 575 -7.02 15.18 52.06
CA SER A 575 -7.24 14.42 53.31
C SER A 575 -6.32 13.22 53.42
N GLU A 576 -6.23 12.41 52.36
CA GLU A 576 -5.36 11.22 52.36
C GLU A 576 -3.88 11.61 52.39
N ALA A 577 -3.50 12.66 51.66
CA ALA A 577 -2.13 13.16 51.70
C ALA A 577 -1.72 13.63 53.10
N LEU A 578 -2.58 14.39 53.81
CA LEU A 578 -2.33 14.82 55.20
C LEU A 578 -2.31 13.64 56.17
N ALA A 579 -3.18 12.64 55.99
CA ALA A 579 -3.16 11.41 56.79
C ALA A 579 -1.85 10.62 56.60
N ASN A 580 -1.37 10.54 55.36
CA ASN A 580 -0.10 9.90 55.05
C ASN A 580 1.09 10.66 55.63
N VAL A 581 1.07 11.99 55.64
CA VAL A 581 2.08 12.80 56.31
C VAL A 581 2.10 12.51 57.81
N ALA A 582 0.93 12.51 58.48
CA ALA A 582 0.84 12.26 59.88
C ALA A 582 1.31 10.86 60.29
N LYS A 583 1.05 9.83 59.44
CA LYS A 583 1.38 8.43 59.74
C LYS A 583 2.80 8.05 59.34
N HIS A 584 3.34 8.63 58.25
CA HIS A 584 4.52 8.08 57.62
C HIS A 584 5.69 9.05 57.45
N ALA A 585 5.41 10.36 57.30
CA ALA A 585 6.42 11.31 56.83
C ALA A 585 7.38 11.80 57.91
N ARG A 586 7.02 11.80 59.19
CA ARG A 586 7.77 12.46 60.30
C ARG A 586 8.10 13.92 59.95
N ALA A 587 7.20 14.57 59.24
CA ALA A 587 7.36 15.95 58.78
C ALA A 587 7.18 16.94 59.93
N THR A 588 7.81 18.10 59.84
CA THR A 588 7.64 19.22 60.79
C THR A 588 6.67 20.28 60.23
N ARG A 589 6.43 20.30 58.93
CA ARG A 589 5.56 21.24 58.26
C ARG A 589 5.01 20.64 56.97
N VAL A 590 3.78 21.05 56.60
CA VAL A 590 3.15 20.71 55.32
C VAL A 590 2.69 22.01 54.63
N ARG A 591 2.86 22.07 53.33
CA ARG A 591 2.24 23.12 52.49
C ARG A 591 1.11 22.49 51.69
N LEU A 592 -0.09 23.08 51.82
CA LEU A 592 -1.29 22.70 51.07
C LEU A 592 -1.72 23.88 50.23
N SER A 593 -1.70 23.73 48.92
CA SER A 593 -2.12 24.77 47.97
C SER A 593 -3.26 24.26 47.09
N ALA A 594 -4.20 25.16 46.76
CA ALA A 594 -5.28 24.86 45.81
C ALA A 594 -5.59 26.11 44.97
N SER A 595 -5.53 25.99 43.67
CA SER A 595 -5.82 27.10 42.75
C SER A 595 -6.60 26.63 41.54
N GLU A 596 -7.37 27.54 40.95
CA GLU A 596 -8.04 27.34 39.68
C GLU A 596 -7.49 28.32 38.64
N ARG A 597 -7.02 27.78 37.49
CA ARG A 597 -6.57 28.60 36.36
C ARG A 597 -6.93 27.89 35.06
N ASP A 598 -7.44 28.65 34.10
CA ASP A 598 -7.74 28.16 32.74
C ASP A 598 -8.61 26.87 32.72
N GLY A 599 -9.57 26.79 33.63
CA GLY A 599 -10.47 25.63 33.75
C GLY A 599 -9.80 24.37 34.34
N ILE A 600 -8.65 24.51 35.00
CA ILE A 600 -7.94 23.42 35.70
C ILE A 600 -7.80 23.77 37.17
N VAL A 601 -8.22 22.85 38.04
CA VAL A 601 -7.96 22.91 39.47
C VAL A 601 -6.64 22.20 39.75
N GLU A 602 -5.69 22.92 40.31
CA GLU A 602 -4.41 22.38 40.73
C GLU A 602 -4.36 22.34 42.27
N LEU A 603 -4.22 21.12 42.82
CA LEU A 603 -4.08 20.86 44.24
C LEU A 603 -2.68 20.32 44.54
N GLY A 604 -1.94 21.02 45.35
CA GLY A 604 -0.58 20.64 45.78
C GLY A 604 -0.51 20.34 47.27
N VAL A 605 0.11 19.23 47.67
CA VAL A 605 0.45 18.89 49.06
C VAL A 605 1.93 18.55 49.07
N SER A 606 2.71 19.27 49.92
CA SER A 606 4.15 19.02 50.07
C SER A 606 4.55 19.01 51.54
N ASP A 607 5.32 18.02 51.95
CA ASP A 607 5.88 17.89 53.29
C ASP A 607 7.42 17.92 53.28
N ASP A 608 8.02 18.23 54.41
CA ASP A 608 9.46 18.25 54.67
C ASP A 608 9.98 16.98 55.35
N GLY A 609 9.25 15.87 55.23
CA GLY A 609 9.52 14.62 55.91
C GLY A 609 10.59 13.73 55.30
N VAL A 610 10.59 12.45 55.68
CA VAL A 610 11.62 11.48 55.26
C VAL A 610 11.53 11.04 53.78
N GLY A 611 10.45 11.35 53.08
CA GLY A 611 10.22 10.91 51.68
C GLY A 611 10.19 9.39 51.52
N GLY A 612 10.45 8.91 50.30
CA GLY A 612 10.48 7.47 49.97
C GLY A 612 9.10 6.82 49.87
N ALA A 613 8.03 7.56 49.61
CA ALA A 613 6.71 7.00 49.41
C ALA A 613 6.70 6.08 48.19
N ASP A 614 6.11 4.89 48.32
CA ASP A 614 5.95 3.92 47.23
C ASP A 614 4.85 4.37 46.25
N PRO A 615 5.18 4.70 45.01
CA PRO A 615 4.20 5.11 44.01
C PRO A 615 3.17 4.03 43.64
N GLN A 616 3.44 2.76 43.99
CA GLN A 616 2.55 1.61 43.80
C GLN A 616 1.79 1.23 45.08
N GLY A 617 2.02 1.92 46.18
CA GLY A 617 1.28 1.73 47.41
C GLY A 617 -0.22 1.97 47.25
N SER A 618 -1.07 1.17 47.90
CA SER A 618 -2.52 1.17 47.75
C SER A 618 -3.18 2.55 47.93
N GLY A 619 -2.64 3.38 48.86
CA GLY A 619 -3.12 4.76 49.07
C GLY A 619 -2.88 5.67 47.85
N ILE A 620 -1.65 5.65 47.31
CA ILE A 620 -1.31 6.49 46.12
C ILE A 620 -2.00 5.99 44.87
N VAL A 621 -2.12 4.66 44.68
CA VAL A 621 -2.88 4.08 43.57
C VAL A 621 -4.35 4.50 43.62
N GLY A 622 -4.98 4.43 44.79
CA GLY A 622 -6.37 4.87 44.97
C GLY A 622 -6.58 6.36 44.72
N LEU A 623 -5.61 7.22 45.09
CA LEU A 623 -5.66 8.65 44.75
C LEU A 623 -5.50 8.88 43.22
N ARG A 624 -4.63 8.15 42.59
CA ARG A 624 -4.41 8.22 41.12
C ARG A 624 -5.67 7.82 40.36
N ASP A 625 -6.25 6.67 40.69
CA ASP A 625 -7.47 6.18 40.06
C ASP A 625 -8.62 7.19 40.19
N ARG A 626 -8.75 7.85 41.36
CA ARG A 626 -9.76 8.88 41.59
C ARG A 626 -9.56 10.13 40.74
N VAL A 627 -8.33 10.61 40.65
CA VAL A 627 -7.99 11.80 39.86
C VAL A 627 -8.16 11.50 38.36
N GLU A 628 -7.69 10.34 37.90
CA GLU A 628 -7.79 9.90 36.49
C GLU A 628 -9.23 9.62 36.09
N ALA A 629 -10.08 9.10 37.00
CA ALA A 629 -11.51 8.91 36.73
C ALA A 629 -12.25 10.24 36.47
N MET A 630 -11.71 11.35 36.96
CA MET A 630 -12.22 12.70 36.68
C MET A 630 -11.56 13.36 35.46
N GLY A 631 -10.77 12.62 34.65
CA GLY A 631 -10.02 13.14 33.53
C GLY A 631 -8.78 13.95 33.92
N GLY A 632 -8.40 13.88 35.21
CA GLY A 632 -7.24 14.58 35.76
C GLY A 632 -5.95 13.78 35.68
N ARG A 633 -4.88 14.35 36.28
CA ARG A 633 -3.56 13.69 36.43
C ARG A 633 -3.01 13.90 37.82
N LEU A 634 -2.47 12.83 38.44
CA LEU A 634 -1.77 12.87 39.69
C LEU A 634 -0.28 12.64 39.47
N HIS A 635 0.53 13.57 39.99
CA HIS A 635 1.98 13.43 40.01
C HIS A 635 2.47 13.36 41.45
N VAL A 636 3.33 12.37 41.76
CA VAL A 636 3.91 12.17 43.09
C VAL A 636 5.43 12.13 42.96
N THR A 637 6.11 12.98 43.76
CA THR A 637 7.55 13.02 43.82
C THR A 637 7.97 12.86 45.29
N SER A 638 8.71 11.80 45.61
CA SER A 638 9.08 11.48 46.99
C SER A 638 10.51 10.93 47.11
N PRO A 639 11.53 11.75 46.84
CA PRO A 639 12.92 11.31 47.02
C PRO A 639 13.22 11.03 48.51
N PRO A 640 13.95 9.95 48.84
CA PRO A 640 14.35 9.68 50.20
C PRO A 640 15.09 10.87 50.85
N GLY A 641 14.66 11.29 52.04
CA GLY A 641 15.25 12.41 52.81
C GLY A 641 14.86 13.81 52.36
N GLN A 642 13.96 13.96 51.35
CA GLN A 642 13.58 15.27 50.81
C GLN A 642 12.07 15.55 50.88
N GLY A 643 11.33 14.80 51.68
CA GLY A 643 9.87 14.93 51.78
C GLY A 643 9.11 14.35 50.61
N THR A 644 7.78 14.58 50.59
CA THR A 644 6.89 14.17 49.52
C THR A 644 6.14 15.35 48.97
N THR A 645 6.05 15.41 47.63
CA THR A 645 5.20 16.39 46.90
C THR A 645 4.20 15.64 46.04
N LEU A 646 2.93 15.95 46.26
CA LEU A 646 1.80 15.42 45.53
C LEU A 646 1.11 16.58 44.81
N LEU A 647 0.92 16.45 43.45
CA LEU A 647 0.30 17.44 42.61
C LEU A 647 -0.85 16.79 41.80
N ALA A 648 -2.07 17.19 42.09
CA ALA A 648 -3.24 16.76 41.37
C ALA A 648 -3.76 17.89 40.47
N ARG A 649 -4.01 17.59 39.19
CA ARG A 649 -4.65 18.48 38.21
C ARG A 649 -5.99 17.91 37.79
N LEU A 650 -7.08 18.63 38.01
CA LEU A 650 -8.44 18.21 37.74
C LEU A 650 -9.11 19.21 36.81
N PRO A 651 -9.86 18.78 35.77
CA PRO A 651 -10.68 19.69 34.97
C PRO A 651 -11.74 20.36 35.84
N ALA A 652 -11.81 21.69 35.86
CA ALA A 652 -12.76 22.45 36.68
C ALA A 652 -14.23 22.23 36.24
N ALA A 653 -14.45 21.98 34.95
CA ALA A 653 -15.78 21.69 34.40
C ALA A 653 -16.30 20.28 34.72
N GLY A 654 -15.48 19.40 35.26
CA GLY A 654 -15.80 17.97 35.37
C GLY A 654 -15.89 17.30 33.99
N LEU A 655 -16.19 16.00 33.96
CA LEU A 655 -16.51 15.30 32.71
C LEU A 655 -17.86 15.84 32.19
N SER A 656 -17.86 16.65 31.13
CA SER A 656 -19.09 16.94 30.39
C SER A 656 -19.67 15.63 29.86
N ARG A 657 -20.97 15.39 30.17
CA ARG A 657 -21.74 14.21 29.69
C ARG A 657 -21.82 14.15 28.19
#